data_ba7f90db3bd6d054055ac10b0e6e5ae9
#
_entry.id   ba7f90db3bd6d054055ac10b0e6e5ae9
#
_cell.length_a   1.000
_cell.length_b   1.000
_cell.length_c   1.000
_cell.angle_alpha   90.00
_cell.angle_beta   90.00
_cell.angle_gamma   90.00
#
_symmetry.space_group_name_H-M   'P 1'
#
loop_
_entity.id
_entity.type
_entity.pdbx_description
1 polymer ?
#
loop_
_entity_poly.entity_id
_entity_poly.type
_entity_poly.pdbx_seq_one_letter_code
_entity_poly.pdbx_strand_id
1 'polypeptide(L)'
;MPSKKIHKILVANRGEIAVRIISTLKKLSINSVAVYADNDADSLHCRIADEARPLGCGSLKDTYLNIQKIIDLALDAGADAIHPGYGFLSENADFAEACEANNLIFIGPDADSMRLMGDKIRARQFAIENDIPVVWGLVGSLEEIEAQAAALPYPVLIKASAGGGGKGMHIVDDSSQLHLSLEQAAREAERYFGNGQIFVEQYIRNPRHIEVQILADHHGNVIHLYERECSVQRRYQKVIEESPSPTLTEEKRKAICETAVNLCKKMNYNNAGTVEFIVDENQNFYFLEMNTRIQVEHPVTEQRTGIDIVEEQIRIARGKVMGYTQDSVVANGHAIECRIYAEDPENNFMPAPGDITLYHEPKMRGVRIDSSIDRPTTISDSYDPMISKLICHGKDRESAIEITRNALKDYIVQTKKTNIPYLQSIIDNDDFIENKIDTSYCEKHQDELIDSMVKMRDEIKKEDVVALFLFYDFNKKYLENKTIDNIWEDIGYWRYNMNIDVEVLSQRTTDNRQRSSMFHVQIDRIRRKLLSCTINGQTYEVMLSQNGGDINKVIINGMTESIFVSETNDNNYCVHLKGLDFICRRNDELNDTKDYSHTENKNSDLEYHSPMPGKVIKVNVKEGDEVKVDDVLCVVEAMKMENNIKAMTSGKVAKVFVKENDKVDVKTILIELAL
;
A
#
# COMPACT_ATOMS: atom_id res chain seq x y z
N MET A 1 5.96 34.56 17.42
CA MET A 1 4.89 35.11 16.57
C MET A 1 3.59 35.19 17.38
N PRO A 2 2.65 36.17 17.13
CA PRO A 2 1.35 36.12 17.78
C PRO A 2 0.59 34.85 17.35
N SER A 3 -0.10 34.23 18.31
CA SER A 3 -0.88 32.99 18.03
C SER A 3 -1.96 33.28 16.98
N LYS A 4 -1.91 32.59 15.86
CA LYS A 4 -2.91 32.69 14.79
C LYS A 4 -4.14 31.83 15.17
N LYS A 5 -5.33 32.34 14.93
CA LYS A 5 -6.55 31.56 15.09
C LYS A 5 -6.78 30.75 13.82
N ILE A 6 -7.01 29.46 13.96
CA ILE A 6 -7.42 28.55 12.88
C ILE A 6 -8.76 27.92 13.28
N HIS A 7 -9.79 28.23 12.51
CA HIS A 7 -11.14 27.72 12.71
C HIS A 7 -11.57 26.75 11.60
N LYS A 8 -10.99 26.87 10.41
CA LYS A 8 -11.32 26.02 9.27
C LYS A 8 -10.03 25.65 8.49
N ILE A 9 -9.88 24.39 8.19
CA ILE A 9 -8.73 23.84 7.48
C ILE A 9 -9.20 23.08 6.22
N LEU A 10 -8.62 23.45 5.06
CA LEU A 10 -8.74 22.65 3.85
C LEU A 10 -7.68 21.53 3.88
N VAL A 11 -8.11 20.28 3.67
CA VAL A 11 -7.25 19.10 3.57
C VAL A 11 -6.95 18.87 2.10
N ALA A 12 -5.74 19.27 1.65
CA ALA A 12 -5.30 19.17 0.25
C ALA A 12 -4.78 17.75 -0.05
N ASN A 13 -5.56 16.75 0.26
CA ASN A 13 -5.22 15.34 0.08
C ASN A 13 -6.48 14.47 -0.01
N ARG A 14 -6.31 13.16 -0.20
CA ARG A 14 -7.36 12.15 -0.29
C ARG A 14 -7.01 10.89 0.52
N GLY A 15 -7.94 9.92 0.49
CA GLY A 15 -7.70 8.60 1.05
C GLY A 15 -7.52 8.61 2.56
N GLU A 16 -6.75 7.66 3.09
CA GLU A 16 -6.64 7.45 4.53
C GLU A 16 -6.04 8.66 5.27
N ILE A 17 -5.06 9.37 4.66
CA ILE A 17 -4.44 10.52 5.31
C ILE A 17 -5.42 11.70 5.44
N ALA A 18 -6.29 11.92 4.46
CA ALA A 18 -7.34 12.92 4.58
C ALA A 18 -8.34 12.55 5.68
N VAL A 19 -8.74 11.28 5.77
CA VAL A 19 -9.58 10.75 6.87
C VAL A 19 -8.89 10.96 8.22
N ARG A 20 -7.59 10.64 8.31
CA ARG A 20 -6.78 10.79 9.52
C ARG A 20 -6.72 12.24 10.00
N ILE A 21 -6.47 13.18 9.09
CA ILE A 21 -6.42 14.62 9.41
C ILE A 21 -7.80 15.11 9.86
N ILE A 22 -8.86 14.82 9.08
CA ILE A 22 -10.25 15.23 9.41
C ILE A 22 -10.66 14.70 10.79
N SER A 23 -10.24 13.49 11.16
CA SER A 23 -10.53 12.91 12.47
C SER A 23 -9.91 13.72 13.61
N THR A 24 -8.67 14.22 13.44
CA THR A 24 -8.04 15.13 14.42
C THR A 24 -8.72 16.50 14.43
N LEU A 25 -9.10 17.05 13.27
CA LEU A 25 -9.82 18.33 13.20
C LEU A 25 -11.14 18.26 14.00
N LYS A 26 -11.88 17.15 13.87
CA LYS A 26 -13.12 16.92 14.65
C LYS A 26 -12.85 16.91 16.16
N LYS A 27 -11.80 16.21 16.62
CA LYS A 27 -11.40 16.21 18.04
C LYS A 27 -11.08 17.61 18.55
N LEU A 28 -10.48 18.44 17.70
CA LEU A 28 -10.09 19.82 18.03
C LEU A 28 -11.22 20.84 17.81
N SER A 29 -12.40 20.41 17.34
CA SER A 29 -13.52 21.28 16.97
C SER A 29 -13.11 22.35 15.95
N ILE A 30 -12.34 21.94 14.93
CA ILE A 30 -11.93 22.74 13.78
C ILE A 30 -12.71 22.25 12.56
N ASN A 31 -13.34 23.16 11.81
CA ASN A 31 -14.09 22.79 10.62
C ASN A 31 -13.14 22.29 9.53
N SER A 32 -13.55 21.23 8.85
CA SER A 32 -12.79 20.57 7.80
C SER A 32 -13.39 20.80 6.42
N VAL A 33 -12.55 21.08 5.43
CA VAL A 33 -12.92 21.13 4.01
C VAL A 33 -12.13 20.05 3.28
N ALA A 34 -12.80 19.03 2.77
CA ALA A 34 -12.20 18.04 1.89
C ALA A 34 -12.21 18.54 0.44
N VAL A 35 -11.22 18.12 -0.36
CA VAL A 35 -11.22 18.31 -1.82
C VAL A 35 -11.27 16.94 -2.51
N TYR A 36 -11.92 16.88 -3.69
CA TYR A 36 -12.05 15.62 -4.42
C TYR A 36 -12.10 15.82 -5.94
N ALA A 37 -11.47 14.91 -6.69
CA ALA A 37 -11.72 14.78 -8.11
C ALA A 37 -13.06 14.04 -8.35
N ASP A 38 -13.68 14.21 -9.51
CA ASP A 38 -15.04 13.68 -9.78
C ASP A 38 -15.18 12.18 -9.51
N ASN A 39 -14.13 11.39 -9.73
CA ASN A 39 -14.09 9.95 -9.45
C ASN A 39 -13.90 9.62 -7.94
N ASP A 40 -13.73 10.60 -7.08
CA ASP A 40 -13.51 10.48 -5.64
C ASP A 40 -14.67 11.06 -4.80
N ALA A 41 -15.75 11.50 -5.46
CA ALA A 41 -16.84 12.27 -4.82
C ALA A 41 -17.54 11.52 -3.66
N ASP A 42 -17.65 10.19 -3.73
CA ASP A 42 -18.27 9.34 -2.68
C ASP A 42 -17.27 8.76 -1.67
N SER A 43 -16.01 9.20 -1.72
CA SER A 43 -14.96 8.71 -0.83
C SER A 43 -15.21 9.07 0.63
N LEU A 44 -14.68 8.26 1.55
CA LEU A 44 -14.87 8.43 2.99
C LEU A 44 -14.50 9.82 3.47
N HIS A 45 -13.36 10.36 3.05
CA HIS A 45 -12.91 11.69 3.47
C HIS A 45 -13.89 12.81 3.10
N CYS A 46 -14.59 12.71 1.95
CA CYS A 46 -15.64 13.67 1.55
C CYS A 46 -16.87 13.57 2.43
N ARG A 47 -17.27 12.34 2.77
CA ARG A 47 -18.48 12.08 3.59
C ARG A 47 -18.34 12.51 5.05
N ILE A 48 -17.11 12.42 5.58
CA ILE A 48 -16.85 12.75 6.99
C ILE A 48 -16.44 14.19 7.23
N ALA A 49 -16.01 14.93 6.19
CA ALA A 49 -15.69 16.34 6.31
C ALA A 49 -16.95 17.19 6.54
N ASP A 50 -16.77 18.39 7.14
CA ASP A 50 -17.86 19.34 7.31
C ASP A 50 -18.30 19.95 5.98
N GLU A 51 -17.34 20.14 5.06
CA GLU A 51 -17.57 20.58 3.68
C GLU A 51 -16.72 19.75 2.72
N ALA A 52 -17.20 19.52 1.48
CA ALA A 52 -16.45 18.91 0.40
C ALA A 52 -16.54 19.78 -0.86
N ARG A 53 -15.40 19.97 -1.55
CA ARG A 53 -15.28 20.86 -2.71
C ARG A 53 -14.69 20.09 -3.91
N PRO A 54 -15.32 20.20 -5.11
CA PRO A 54 -14.85 19.47 -6.29
C PRO A 54 -13.60 20.13 -6.91
N LEU A 55 -12.62 19.30 -7.22
CA LEU A 55 -11.49 19.66 -8.08
C LEU A 55 -11.85 19.46 -9.58
N GLY A 56 -13.00 18.86 -9.88
CA GLY A 56 -13.44 18.51 -11.23
C GLY A 56 -12.74 17.28 -11.79
N CYS A 57 -12.86 17.09 -13.11
CA CYS A 57 -12.25 15.98 -13.84
C CYS A 57 -10.85 16.32 -14.38
N GLY A 58 -10.11 15.31 -14.78
CA GLY A 58 -8.81 15.45 -15.44
C GLY A 58 -7.71 14.62 -14.79
N SER A 59 -6.47 14.90 -15.19
CA SER A 59 -5.28 14.27 -14.63
C SER A 59 -4.98 14.79 -13.22
N LEU A 60 -4.01 14.18 -12.54
CA LEU A 60 -3.53 14.70 -11.24
C LEU A 60 -3.05 16.15 -11.34
N LYS A 61 -2.45 16.56 -12.49
CA LYS A 61 -2.01 17.95 -12.72
C LYS A 61 -3.19 18.93 -12.82
N ASP A 62 -4.35 18.45 -13.24
CA ASP A 62 -5.57 19.27 -13.36
C ASP A 62 -6.36 19.31 -12.06
N THR A 63 -6.08 18.42 -11.10
CA THR A 63 -6.81 18.21 -9.86
C THR A 63 -5.91 18.38 -8.63
N TYR A 64 -5.48 17.29 -7.97
CA TYR A 64 -4.73 17.30 -6.69
C TYR A 64 -3.33 17.95 -6.78
N LEU A 65 -2.75 18.10 -7.96
CA LEU A 65 -1.46 18.80 -8.18
C LEU A 65 -1.64 20.23 -8.72
N ASN A 66 -2.87 20.73 -8.80
CA ASN A 66 -3.13 22.09 -9.27
C ASN A 66 -3.13 23.09 -8.11
N ILE A 67 -1.99 23.75 -7.91
CA ILE A 67 -1.78 24.71 -6.81
C ILE A 67 -2.86 25.79 -6.81
N GLN A 68 -3.08 26.46 -7.97
CA GLN A 68 -4.00 27.59 -8.04
C GLN A 68 -5.44 27.18 -7.70
N LYS A 69 -5.89 26.04 -8.23
CA LYS A 69 -7.24 25.51 -7.95
C LYS A 69 -7.45 25.23 -6.46
N ILE A 70 -6.44 24.63 -5.79
CA ILE A 70 -6.53 24.33 -4.36
C ILE A 70 -6.57 25.63 -3.53
N ILE A 71 -5.76 26.63 -3.89
CA ILE A 71 -5.77 27.96 -3.25
C ILE A 71 -7.14 28.63 -3.43
N ASP A 72 -7.68 28.65 -4.65
CA ASP A 72 -8.98 29.27 -4.94
C ASP A 72 -10.11 28.61 -4.14
N LEU A 73 -10.12 27.28 -4.06
CA LEU A 73 -11.08 26.52 -3.26
C LEU A 73 -10.95 26.79 -1.75
N ALA A 74 -9.71 26.97 -1.25
CA ALA A 74 -9.48 27.30 0.16
C ALA A 74 -10.00 28.71 0.50
N LEU A 75 -9.75 29.68 -0.36
CA LEU A 75 -10.25 31.06 -0.21
C LEU A 75 -11.78 31.10 -0.31
N ASP A 76 -12.37 30.42 -1.30
CA ASP A 76 -13.83 30.36 -1.49
C ASP A 76 -14.55 29.68 -0.31
N ALA A 77 -13.93 28.67 0.27
CA ALA A 77 -14.43 28.00 1.46
C ALA A 77 -14.21 28.82 2.76
N GLY A 78 -13.43 29.89 2.71
CA GLY A 78 -13.05 30.68 3.88
C GLY A 78 -12.18 29.90 4.85
N ALA A 79 -11.25 29.06 4.33
CA ALA A 79 -10.30 28.34 5.15
C ALA A 79 -9.20 29.28 5.67
N ASP A 80 -8.76 29.06 6.90
CA ASP A 80 -7.64 29.79 7.52
C ASP A 80 -6.29 29.13 7.18
N ALA A 81 -6.30 27.84 6.91
CA ALA A 81 -5.11 27.01 6.71
C ALA A 81 -5.34 25.87 5.73
N ILE A 82 -4.26 25.33 5.20
CA ILE A 82 -4.23 24.13 4.36
C ILE A 82 -3.33 23.08 5.00
N HIS A 83 -3.83 21.85 5.13
CA HIS A 83 -3.04 20.70 5.52
C HIS A 83 -2.79 19.80 4.31
N PRO A 84 -1.53 19.65 3.85
CA PRO A 84 -1.23 18.91 2.62
C PRO A 84 -1.18 17.38 2.83
N GLY A 85 -1.11 16.87 4.07
CA GLY A 85 -0.86 15.47 4.37
C GLY A 85 0.52 15.01 3.92
N TYR A 86 0.58 13.90 3.20
CA TYR A 86 1.79 13.40 2.52
C TYR A 86 1.51 13.11 1.03
N GLY A 87 2.56 13.04 0.20
CA GLY A 87 2.42 12.93 -1.25
C GLY A 87 1.85 14.20 -1.88
N PHE A 88 1.45 14.14 -3.14
CA PHE A 88 0.93 15.29 -3.91
C PHE A 88 1.79 16.55 -3.73
N LEU A 89 1.22 17.60 -3.13
CA LEU A 89 1.88 18.92 -2.95
C LEU A 89 2.52 19.09 -1.56
N SER A 90 2.60 18.05 -0.73
CA SER A 90 3.07 18.17 0.65
C SER A 90 4.54 18.60 0.81
N GLU A 91 5.37 18.35 -0.20
CA GLU A 91 6.79 18.75 -0.24
C GLU A 91 7.05 19.77 -1.35
N ASN A 92 5.99 20.45 -1.83
CA ASN A 92 6.11 21.47 -2.87
C ASN A 92 6.29 22.87 -2.26
N ALA A 93 7.49 23.41 -2.36
CA ALA A 93 7.83 24.72 -1.81
C ALA A 93 7.01 25.87 -2.45
N ASP A 94 6.71 25.77 -3.76
CA ASP A 94 5.92 26.79 -4.46
C ASP A 94 4.47 26.80 -3.96
N PHE A 95 3.94 25.64 -3.54
CA PHE A 95 2.63 25.55 -2.91
C PHE A 95 2.61 26.22 -1.52
N ALA A 96 3.65 25.99 -0.71
CA ALA A 96 3.78 26.65 0.58
C ALA A 96 3.83 28.17 0.44
N GLU A 97 4.64 28.70 -0.51
CA GLU A 97 4.71 30.13 -0.84
C GLU A 97 3.38 30.68 -1.37
N ALA A 98 2.68 29.90 -2.23
CA ALA A 98 1.37 30.31 -2.73
C ALA A 98 0.34 30.43 -1.59
N CYS A 99 0.39 29.53 -0.59
CA CYS A 99 -0.44 29.66 0.61
C CYS A 99 -0.13 30.96 1.35
N GLU A 100 1.14 31.23 1.62
CA GLU A 100 1.56 32.44 2.35
C GLU A 100 1.19 33.70 1.60
N ALA A 101 1.42 33.78 0.28
CA ALA A 101 1.07 34.90 -0.57
C ALA A 101 -0.45 35.23 -0.57
N ASN A 102 -1.28 34.22 -0.28
CA ASN A 102 -2.73 34.34 -0.18
C ASN A 102 -3.24 34.43 1.27
N ASN A 103 -2.35 34.69 2.25
CA ASN A 103 -2.66 34.74 3.68
C ASN A 103 -3.26 33.44 4.26
N LEU A 104 -3.02 32.30 3.62
CA LEU A 104 -3.36 30.98 4.12
C LEU A 104 -2.17 30.41 4.91
N ILE A 105 -2.46 29.74 6.04
CA ILE A 105 -1.43 29.07 6.81
C ILE A 105 -1.17 27.70 6.18
N PHE A 106 0.06 27.48 5.69
CA PHE A 106 0.50 26.15 5.31
C PHE A 106 0.84 25.34 6.56
N ILE A 107 0.21 24.18 6.77
CA ILE A 107 0.50 23.27 7.92
C ILE A 107 1.61 22.31 7.49
N GLY A 108 2.83 22.74 7.69
CA GLY A 108 4.06 22.06 7.29
C GLY A 108 5.25 22.95 7.58
N PRO A 109 6.47 22.55 7.14
CA PRO A 109 7.66 23.38 7.27
C PRO A 109 7.65 24.57 6.28
N ASP A 110 8.62 25.45 6.42
CA ASP A 110 8.82 26.56 5.48
C ASP A 110 9.36 26.09 4.11
N ALA A 111 9.17 26.92 3.08
CA ALA A 111 9.56 26.62 1.71
C ALA A 111 11.07 26.44 1.54
N ASP A 112 11.89 27.16 2.32
CA ASP A 112 13.35 27.07 2.23
C ASP A 112 13.85 25.72 2.72
N SER A 113 13.29 25.22 3.83
CA SER A 113 13.56 23.87 4.34
C SER A 113 13.17 22.80 3.33
N MET A 114 12.01 22.95 2.64
CA MET A 114 11.59 22.03 1.59
C MET A 114 12.54 22.05 0.39
N ARG A 115 12.97 23.22 -0.07
CA ARG A 115 13.92 23.35 -1.19
C ARG A 115 15.30 22.81 -0.85
N LEU A 116 15.75 23.01 0.40
CA LEU A 116 17.03 22.49 0.85
C LEU A 116 17.05 20.97 0.87
N MET A 117 16.02 20.35 1.48
CA MET A 117 15.97 18.90 1.66
C MET A 117 15.41 18.14 0.45
N GLY A 118 14.65 18.81 -0.41
CA GLY A 118 14.17 18.25 -1.68
C GLY A 118 15.25 18.07 -2.75
N ASP A 119 16.38 18.76 -2.64
CA ASP A 119 17.55 18.58 -3.50
C ASP A 119 18.57 17.67 -2.80
N LYS A 120 18.73 16.43 -3.30
CA LYS A 120 19.59 15.41 -2.67
C LYS A 120 21.05 15.83 -2.54
N ILE A 121 21.58 16.59 -3.51
CA ILE A 121 22.96 17.06 -3.47
C ILE A 121 23.12 18.15 -2.42
N ARG A 122 22.21 19.11 -2.39
CA ARG A 122 22.21 20.19 -1.39
C ARG A 122 21.98 19.67 0.01
N ALA A 123 21.02 18.75 0.20
CA ALA A 123 20.76 18.11 1.48
C ALA A 123 21.99 17.36 2.00
N ARG A 124 22.64 16.57 1.12
CA ARG A 124 23.87 15.88 1.45
C ARG A 124 25.01 16.85 1.81
N GLN A 125 25.21 17.91 1.03
CA GLN A 125 26.24 18.90 1.30
C GLN A 125 25.98 19.60 2.64
N PHE A 126 24.74 19.97 2.93
CA PHE A 126 24.33 20.53 4.21
C PHE A 126 24.62 19.57 5.38
N ALA A 127 24.35 18.28 5.20
CA ALA A 127 24.67 17.27 6.21
C ALA A 127 26.18 17.21 6.49
N ILE A 128 27.03 17.19 5.45
CA ILE A 128 28.49 17.19 5.56
C ILE A 128 28.98 18.44 6.32
N GLU A 129 28.52 19.62 5.96
CA GLU A 129 28.91 20.91 6.56
C GLU A 129 28.51 21.03 8.04
N ASN A 130 27.56 20.19 8.49
CA ASN A 130 27.07 20.15 9.86
C ASN A 130 27.46 18.87 10.64
N ASP A 131 28.51 18.17 10.19
CA ASP A 131 29.06 16.97 10.84
C ASP A 131 28.06 15.81 10.98
N ILE A 132 27.05 15.74 10.11
CA ILE A 132 26.11 14.63 10.06
C ILE A 132 26.74 13.51 9.23
N PRO A 133 26.79 12.25 9.74
CA PRO A 133 27.36 11.13 9.00
C PRO A 133 26.63 10.91 7.67
N VAL A 134 27.37 10.85 6.58
CA VAL A 134 26.86 10.52 5.23
C VAL A 134 27.67 9.37 4.66
N VAL A 135 27.06 8.57 3.82
CA VAL A 135 27.82 7.54 3.06
C VAL A 135 28.87 8.26 2.21
N TRP A 136 30.09 7.69 2.12
CA TRP A 136 31.09 8.24 1.22
C TRP A 136 30.51 8.40 -0.19
N GLY A 137 30.80 9.50 -0.88
CA GLY A 137 30.27 9.72 -2.21
C GLY A 137 30.99 10.82 -2.96
N LEU A 138 30.87 10.78 -4.28
CA LEU A 138 31.50 11.67 -5.23
C LEU A 138 30.45 12.26 -6.17
N VAL A 139 30.42 13.57 -6.25
CA VAL A 139 29.62 14.34 -7.19
C VAL A 139 30.57 14.98 -8.20
N GLY A 140 30.31 14.81 -9.49
CA GLY A 140 31.16 15.36 -10.56
C GLY A 140 30.60 15.05 -11.94
N SER A 141 31.34 15.49 -12.98
CA SER A 141 31.09 15.03 -14.35
C SER A 141 31.46 13.54 -14.50
N LEU A 142 31.01 12.91 -15.60
CA LEU A 142 31.37 11.52 -15.90
C LEU A 142 32.87 11.33 -15.91
N GLU A 143 33.63 12.25 -16.56
CA GLU A 143 35.06 12.23 -16.67
C GLU A 143 35.76 12.38 -15.30
N GLU A 144 35.23 13.24 -14.41
CA GLU A 144 35.77 13.43 -13.07
C GLU A 144 35.56 12.21 -12.18
N ILE A 145 34.41 11.54 -12.29
CA ILE A 145 34.12 10.29 -11.58
C ILE A 145 35.01 9.16 -12.10
N GLU A 146 35.16 9.02 -13.43
CA GLU A 146 35.98 8.00 -14.05
C GLU A 146 37.46 8.18 -13.71
N ALA A 147 37.98 9.40 -13.66
CA ALA A 147 39.32 9.68 -13.27
C ALA A 147 39.69 9.17 -11.86
N GLN A 148 38.70 8.99 -11.01
CA GLN A 148 38.81 8.48 -9.64
C GLN A 148 38.40 7.00 -9.50
N ALA A 149 38.07 6.31 -10.61
CA ALA A 149 37.52 4.94 -10.60
C ALA A 149 38.36 3.94 -9.77
N ALA A 150 39.68 4.03 -9.82
CA ALA A 150 40.56 3.14 -9.08
C ALA A 150 40.59 3.37 -7.55
N ALA A 151 40.13 4.54 -7.10
CA ALA A 151 40.11 4.91 -5.68
C ALA A 151 38.72 4.77 -5.06
N LEU A 152 37.67 4.38 -5.83
CA LEU A 152 36.33 4.23 -5.32
C LEU A 152 36.25 3.01 -4.36
N PRO A 153 35.47 3.14 -3.26
CA PRO A 153 35.25 2.06 -2.30
C PRO A 153 34.18 1.07 -2.80
N TYR A 154 34.50 0.25 -3.79
CA TYR A 154 33.55 -0.73 -4.34
C TYR A 154 33.02 -1.72 -3.29
N PRO A 155 31.74 -2.16 -3.39
CA PRO A 155 30.77 -1.76 -4.42
C PRO A 155 30.30 -0.33 -4.27
N VAL A 156 29.98 0.33 -5.39
CA VAL A 156 29.40 1.67 -5.41
C VAL A 156 28.01 1.69 -6.01
N LEU A 157 27.21 2.68 -5.64
CA LEU A 157 25.86 2.91 -6.13
C LEU A 157 25.82 4.24 -6.90
N ILE A 158 25.46 4.17 -8.17
CA ILE A 158 25.22 5.35 -9.00
C ILE A 158 23.76 5.75 -8.84
N LYS A 159 23.49 7.05 -8.63
CA LYS A 159 22.15 7.61 -8.45
C LYS A 159 21.94 8.85 -9.32
N ALA A 160 20.71 9.05 -9.80
CA ALA A 160 20.30 10.34 -10.36
C ALA A 160 20.25 11.41 -9.26
N SER A 161 20.66 12.65 -9.57
CA SER A 161 20.57 13.77 -8.62
C SER A 161 19.15 14.24 -8.36
N ALA A 162 18.27 14.10 -9.35
CA ALA A 162 16.85 14.40 -9.29
C ALA A 162 16.03 13.10 -9.26
N GLY A 163 14.92 13.08 -8.50
CA GLY A 163 13.99 11.95 -8.45
C GLY A 163 14.12 11.05 -7.22
N GLY A 164 13.20 10.08 -7.09
CA GLY A 164 13.08 9.16 -5.96
C GLY A 164 12.55 7.80 -6.39
N GLY A 165 12.31 6.89 -5.41
CA GLY A 165 11.69 5.59 -5.68
C GLY A 165 12.59 4.57 -6.40
N GLY A 166 13.92 4.71 -6.30
CA GLY A 166 14.87 3.71 -6.81
C GLY A 166 15.09 3.71 -8.34
N LYS A 167 14.48 4.60 -9.10
CA LYS A 167 14.67 4.71 -10.55
C LYS A 167 16.02 5.33 -10.88
N GLY A 168 16.75 4.75 -11.85
CA GLY A 168 18.07 5.23 -12.28
C GLY A 168 19.18 4.97 -11.27
N MET A 169 19.06 3.90 -10.47
CA MET A 169 20.09 3.43 -9.55
C MET A 169 20.79 2.19 -10.11
N HIS A 170 22.13 2.21 -10.12
CA HIS A 170 22.95 1.10 -10.61
C HIS A 170 24.03 0.74 -9.60
N ILE A 171 24.06 -0.52 -9.16
CA ILE A 171 25.13 -1.06 -8.32
C ILE A 171 26.28 -1.48 -9.23
N VAL A 172 27.50 -1.08 -8.87
CA VAL A 172 28.74 -1.38 -9.58
C VAL A 172 29.70 -2.06 -8.63
N ASP A 173 29.99 -3.33 -8.88
CA ASP A 173 30.82 -4.16 -7.99
C ASP A 173 32.33 -3.92 -8.19
N ASP A 174 32.74 -3.49 -9.38
CA ASP A 174 34.16 -3.23 -9.71
C ASP A 174 34.31 -2.15 -10.79
N SER A 175 35.54 -1.65 -10.96
CA SER A 175 35.87 -0.55 -11.88
C SER A 175 35.63 -0.86 -13.37
N SER A 176 35.60 -2.14 -13.78
CA SER A 176 35.40 -2.50 -15.19
C SER A 176 34.01 -2.20 -15.71
N GLN A 177 33.02 -2.18 -14.80
CA GLN A 177 31.60 -1.92 -15.12
C GLN A 177 31.24 -0.44 -15.00
N LEU A 178 32.10 0.40 -14.38
CA LEU A 178 31.78 1.75 -13.98
C LEU A 178 31.34 2.63 -15.16
N HIS A 179 32.14 2.66 -16.24
CA HIS A 179 31.90 3.52 -17.41
C HIS A 179 30.51 3.29 -18.03
N LEU A 180 30.17 2.03 -18.34
CA LEU A 180 28.88 1.68 -18.94
C LEU A 180 27.72 2.04 -18.02
N SER A 181 27.88 1.77 -16.72
CA SER A 181 26.84 2.06 -15.72
C SER A 181 26.62 3.55 -15.51
N LEU A 182 27.68 4.38 -15.55
CA LEU A 182 27.56 5.84 -15.48
C LEU A 182 26.80 6.41 -16.68
N GLU A 183 27.16 5.98 -17.91
CA GLU A 183 26.46 6.40 -19.12
C GLU A 183 25.00 6.00 -19.13
N GLN A 184 24.71 4.76 -18.68
CA GLN A 184 23.33 4.26 -18.60
C GLN A 184 22.53 5.06 -17.59
N ALA A 185 23.05 5.25 -16.38
CA ALA A 185 22.40 6.01 -15.33
C ALA A 185 22.13 7.47 -15.74
N ALA A 186 23.08 8.12 -16.41
CA ALA A 186 22.91 9.48 -16.91
C ALA A 186 21.80 9.59 -17.98
N ARG A 187 21.76 8.63 -18.92
CA ARG A 187 20.69 8.58 -19.94
C ARG A 187 19.32 8.33 -19.31
N GLU A 188 19.24 7.45 -18.33
CA GLU A 188 18.00 7.18 -17.60
C GLU A 188 17.54 8.40 -16.79
N ALA A 189 18.49 9.06 -16.08
CA ALA A 189 18.20 10.26 -15.31
C ALA A 189 17.66 11.41 -16.20
N GLU A 190 18.28 11.65 -17.35
CA GLU A 190 17.80 12.63 -18.32
C GLU A 190 16.39 12.29 -18.83
N ARG A 191 16.17 11.00 -19.15
CA ARG A 191 14.88 10.55 -19.67
C ARG A 191 13.74 10.63 -18.67
N TYR A 192 13.99 10.26 -17.41
CA TYR A 192 12.92 10.18 -16.39
C TYR A 192 12.70 11.51 -15.67
N PHE A 193 13.76 12.29 -15.49
CA PHE A 193 13.73 13.49 -14.64
C PHE A 193 14.06 14.78 -15.38
N GLY A 194 14.46 14.69 -16.67
CA GLY A 194 14.87 15.87 -17.46
C GLY A 194 16.19 16.48 -16.98
N ASN A 195 16.98 15.73 -16.20
CA ASN A 195 18.29 16.14 -15.69
C ASN A 195 19.21 14.91 -15.61
N GLY A 196 20.22 14.84 -16.47
CA GLY A 196 21.18 13.73 -16.54
C GLY A 196 22.27 13.76 -15.47
N GLN A 197 22.19 14.65 -14.48
CA GLN A 197 23.19 14.72 -13.42
C GLN A 197 23.08 13.53 -12.49
N ILE A 198 24.23 12.84 -12.27
CA ILE A 198 24.36 11.67 -11.42
C ILE A 198 25.44 11.89 -10.35
N PHE A 199 25.41 11.05 -9.32
CA PHE A 199 26.47 10.97 -8.32
C PHE A 199 26.71 9.53 -7.92
N VAL A 200 27.87 9.24 -7.34
CA VAL A 200 28.31 7.91 -6.93
C VAL A 200 28.46 7.89 -5.42
N GLU A 201 27.93 6.86 -4.79
CA GLU A 201 28.08 6.61 -3.35
C GLU A 201 28.63 5.21 -3.10
N GLN A 202 29.25 5.00 -1.95
CA GLN A 202 29.55 3.66 -1.46
C GLN A 202 28.25 2.88 -1.28
N TYR A 203 28.17 1.67 -1.80
CA TYR A 203 27.03 0.80 -1.58
C TYR A 203 27.18 0.06 -0.24
N ILE A 204 26.21 0.29 0.66
CA ILE A 204 26.13 -0.43 1.93
C ILE A 204 25.40 -1.76 1.69
N ARG A 205 26.06 -2.88 1.96
CA ARG A 205 25.45 -4.22 1.82
C ARG A 205 24.49 -4.49 2.98
N ASN A 206 23.37 -5.17 2.70
CA ASN A 206 22.35 -5.57 3.67
C ASN A 206 21.94 -4.42 4.63
N PRO A 207 21.64 -3.22 4.11
CA PRO A 207 21.41 -2.08 4.97
C PRO A 207 20.06 -2.18 5.66
N ARG A 208 19.96 -1.54 6.84
CA ARG A 208 18.69 -1.24 7.47
C ARG A 208 18.24 0.16 7.11
N HIS A 209 16.95 0.35 6.97
CA HIS A 209 16.34 1.65 6.79
C HIS A 209 15.70 2.08 8.10
N ILE A 210 16.33 3.03 8.78
CA ILE A 210 15.87 3.55 10.06
C ILE A 210 15.65 5.04 9.93
N GLU A 211 14.56 5.52 10.50
CA GLU A 211 14.16 6.92 10.41
C GLU A 211 13.76 7.50 11.76
N VAL A 212 13.97 8.79 11.93
CA VAL A 212 13.68 9.50 13.19
C VAL A 212 12.60 10.53 12.99
N GLN A 213 11.52 10.41 13.77
CA GLN A 213 10.43 11.38 13.79
C GLN A 213 10.85 12.64 14.53
N ILE A 214 10.75 13.80 13.86
CA ILE A 214 11.03 15.11 14.43
C ILE A 214 9.74 15.91 14.58
N LEU A 215 9.69 16.68 15.67
CA LEU A 215 8.78 17.82 15.84
C LEU A 215 9.62 19.05 16.20
N ALA A 216 9.35 20.16 15.54
CA ALA A 216 10.04 21.42 15.77
C ALA A 216 9.06 22.61 15.71
N ASP A 217 9.22 23.59 16.59
CA ASP A 217 8.36 24.76 16.63
C ASP A 217 9.08 26.05 16.19
N HIS A 218 8.31 27.11 15.95
CA HIS A 218 8.85 28.42 15.56
C HIS A 218 9.61 29.15 16.68
N HIS A 219 9.74 28.54 17.86
CA HIS A 219 10.45 29.07 19.03
C HIS A 219 11.84 28.46 19.22
N GLY A 220 12.26 27.59 18.28
CA GLY A 220 13.57 26.93 18.27
C GLY A 220 13.62 25.63 19.11
N ASN A 221 12.48 25.16 19.59
CA ASN A 221 12.43 23.84 20.24
C ASN A 221 12.36 22.75 19.16
N VAL A 222 13.25 21.77 19.25
CA VAL A 222 13.31 20.60 18.39
C VAL A 222 13.44 19.37 19.24
N ILE A 223 12.53 18.42 19.08
CA ILE A 223 12.52 17.13 19.75
C ILE A 223 12.40 15.98 18.78
N HIS A 224 12.84 14.81 19.16
CA HIS A 224 12.53 13.56 18.47
C HIS A 224 11.42 12.78 19.20
N LEU A 225 10.65 12.02 18.43
CA LEU A 225 9.66 11.07 18.94
C LEU A 225 10.12 9.63 18.72
N TYR A 226 11.41 9.39 18.87
CA TYR A 226 12.09 8.13 18.60
C TYR A 226 12.13 7.75 17.12
N GLU A 227 12.66 6.56 16.88
CA GLU A 227 12.90 6.00 15.55
C GLU A 227 11.85 4.96 15.15
N ARG A 228 11.85 4.68 13.84
CA ARG A 228 11.12 3.58 13.21
C ARG A 228 12.08 2.73 12.38
N GLU A 229 11.86 1.44 12.33
CA GLU A 229 12.47 0.49 11.41
C GLU A 229 11.56 0.33 10.19
N CYS A 230 12.09 0.59 8.98
CA CYS A 230 11.35 0.53 7.72
C CYS A 230 12.05 -0.37 6.69
N SER A 231 12.79 -1.37 7.16
CA SER A 231 13.61 -2.24 6.29
C SER A 231 12.78 -3.24 5.50
N VAL A 232 11.57 -3.61 5.97
CA VAL A 232 10.69 -4.50 5.21
C VAL A 232 10.04 -3.71 4.09
N GLN A 233 10.67 -3.76 2.93
CA GLN A 233 10.25 -3.02 1.75
C GLN A 233 10.39 -3.85 0.49
N ARG A 234 9.65 -3.51 -0.54
CA ARG A 234 9.67 -4.12 -1.86
C ARG A 234 9.91 -3.02 -2.90
N ARG A 235 10.96 -3.16 -3.70
CA ARG A 235 11.32 -2.14 -4.71
C ARG A 235 11.34 -0.73 -4.13
N TYR A 236 11.93 -0.57 -2.93
CA TYR A 236 12.00 0.68 -2.16
C TYR A 236 10.65 1.21 -1.64
N GLN A 237 9.57 0.44 -1.75
CA GLN A 237 8.28 0.75 -1.16
C GLN A 237 8.15 0.01 0.18
N LYS A 238 7.99 0.74 1.26
CA LYS A 238 7.79 0.20 2.60
C LYS A 238 6.50 -0.62 2.66
N VAL A 239 6.51 -1.76 3.34
CA VAL A 239 5.40 -2.73 3.43
C VAL A 239 5.01 -2.98 4.88
N ILE A 240 6.02 -3.15 5.76
CA ILE A 240 5.85 -3.25 7.21
C ILE A 240 6.84 -2.29 7.87
N GLU A 241 6.34 -1.52 8.83
CA GLU A 241 7.14 -0.62 9.66
C GLU A 241 6.93 -0.94 11.13
N GLU A 242 7.96 -0.79 11.93
CA GLU A 242 7.89 -1.02 13.37
C GLU A 242 8.63 0.04 14.18
N SER A 243 8.20 0.25 15.41
CA SER A 243 8.86 1.12 16.40
C SER A 243 8.74 0.49 17.80
N PRO A 244 9.85 0.43 18.58
CA PRO A 244 11.20 0.86 18.23
C PRO A 244 11.86 -0.10 17.24
N SER A 245 12.94 0.35 16.59
CA SER A 245 13.78 -0.55 15.80
C SER A 245 14.36 -1.66 16.69
N PRO A 246 14.15 -2.94 16.36
CA PRO A 246 14.77 -4.04 17.10
C PRO A 246 16.27 -4.18 16.80
N THR A 247 16.78 -3.44 15.84
CA THR A 247 18.18 -3.49 15.38
C THR A 247 19.12 -2.67 16.25
N LEU A 248 18.65 -1.51 16.75
CA LEU A 248 19.53 -0.56 17.44
C LEU A 248 19.68 -0.87 18.93
N THR A 249 20.95 -0.81 19.41
CA THR A 249 21.21 -0.69 20.84
C THR A 249 20.72 0.66 21.37
N GLU A 250 20.48 0.78 22.68
CA GLU A 250 20.05 2.04 23.29
C GLU A 250 21.04 3.20 23.06
N GLU A 251 22.33 2.90 23.04
CA GLU A 251 23.38 3.89 22.73
C GLU A 251 23.25 4.40 21.28
N LYS A 252 23.09 3.50 20.33
CA LYS A 252 22.95 3.85 18.90
C LYS A 252 21.62 4.56 18.64
N ARG A 253 20.53 4.12 19.27
CA ARG A 253 19.21 4.79 19.23
C ARG A 253 19.31 6.23 19.68
N LYS A 254 19.97 6.47 20.83
CA LYS A 254 20.18 7.82 21.33
C LYS A 254 21.01 8.65 20.35
N ALA A 255 22.11 8.10 19.84
CA ALA A 255 23.01 8.80 18.92
C ALA A 255 22.29 9.20 17.60
N ILE A 256 21.53 8.29 16.98
CA ILE A 256 20.83 8.59 15.73
C ILE A 256 19.72 9.63 15.94
N CYS A 257 18.97 9.54 17.06
CA CYS A 257 17.93 10.51 17.41
C CYS A 257 18.52 11.90 17.69
N GLU A 258 19.63 12.00 18.43
CA GLU A 258 20.31 13.27 18.68
C GLU A 258 20.89 13.87 17.39
N THR A 259 21.40 13.03 16.49
CA THR A 259 21.90 13.48 15.17
C THR A 259 20.78 14.09 14.34
N ALA A 260 19.61 13.47 14.30
CA ALA A 260 18.43 14.00 13.60
C ALA A 260 17.96 15.33 14.18
N VAL A 261 17.93 15.45 15.53
CA VAL A 261 17.61 16.73 16.21
C VAL A 261 18.63 17.80 15.85
N ASN A 262 19.92 17.48 15.84
CA ASN A 262 20.98 18.42 15.49
C ASN A 262 20.86 18.93 14.05
N LEU A 263 20.60 18.05 13.08
CA LEU A 263 20.33 18.41 11.68
C LEU A 263 19.22 19.47 11.62
N CYS A 264 18.06 19.17 12.24
CA CYS A 264 16.89 20.04 12.21
C CYS A 264 17.11 21.38 12.93
N LYS A 265 17.88 21.40 14.04
CA LYS A 265 18.28 22.65 14.68
C LYS A 265 19.14 23.53 13.79
N LYS A 266 20.11 22.94 13.06
CA LYS A 266 21.01 23.67 12.17
C LYS A 266 20.29 24.31 10.98
N MET A 267 19.21 23.72 10.50
CA MET A 267 18.38 24.27 9.42
C MET A 267 17.23 25.15 9.92
N ASN A 268 17.10 25.39 11.23
CA ASN A 268 15.96 26.07 11.86
C ASN A 268 14.60 25.46 11.43
N TYR A 269 14.55 24.15 11.34
CA TYR A 269 13.36 23.41 10.92
C TYR A 269 12.15 23.73 11.79
N ASN A 270 10.96 23.70 11.21
CA ASN A 270 9.69 23.80 11.94
C ASN A 270 8.68 22.78 11.43
N ASN A 271 7.69 22.43 12.25
CA ASN A 271 6.66 21.45 12.03
C ASN A 271 7.16 19.99 12.14
N ALA A 272 6.38 19.03 11.63
CA ALA A 272 6.75 17.62 11.63
C ALA A 272 7.64 17.29 10.43
N GLY A 273 8.64 16.47 10.64
CA GLY A 273 9.51 15.94 9.61
C GLY A 273 10.14 14.62 10.04
N THR A 274 10.74 13.92 9.12
CA THR A 274 11.40 12.64 9.37
C THR A 274 12.76 12.63 8.71
N VAL A 275 13.80 12.31 9.49
CA VAL A 275 15.17 12.15 9.00
C VAL A 275 15.42 10.66 8.79
N GLU A 276 15.70 10.26 7.56
CA GLU A 276 15.95 8.88 7.17
C GLU A 276 17.43 8.56 7.12
N PHE A 277 17.80 7.38 7.60
CA PHE A 277 19.17 6.89 7.67
C PHE A 277 19.27 5.47 7.09
N ILE A 278 20.39 5.21 6.44
CA ILE A 278 20.88 3.86 6.15
C ILE A 278 21.80 3.43 7.28
N VAL A 279 21.57 2.23 7.81
CA VAL A 279 22.34 1.67 8.93
C VAL A 279 23.02 0.37 8.46
N ASP A 280 24.32 0.27 8.69
CA ASP A 280 25.10 -0.93 8.35
C ASP A 280 25.01 -2.03 9.43
N GLU A 281 25.61 -3.19 9.18
CA GLU A 281 25.64 -4.34 10.08
C GLU A 281 26.33 -4.03 11.44
N ASN A 282 27.18 -3.00 11.49
CA ASN A 282 27.86 -2.56 12.71
C ASN A 282 27.08 -1.46 13.44
N GLN A 283 25.83 -1.18 13.01
CA GLN A 283 24.98 -0.10 13.50
C GLN A 283 25.61 1.30 13.33
N ASN A 284 26.47 1.49 12.33
CA ASN A 284 26.84 2.82 11.88
C ASN A 284 25.72 3.34 10.99
N PHE A 285 25.30 4.57 11.24
CA PHE A 285 24.19 5.18 10.50
C PHE A 285 24.69 6.35 9.64
N TYR A 286 24.05 6.51 8.50
CA TYR A 286 24.38 7.53 7.51
C TYR A 286 23.10 8.19 7.03
N PHE A 287 23.11 9.51 6.98
CA PHE A 287 21.99 10.30 6.48
C PHE A 287 21.65 9.90 5.03
N LEU A 288 20.38 9.63 4.77
CA LEU A 288 19.86 9.29 3.46
C LEU A 288 19.12 10.48 2.85
N GLU A 289 18.05 10.91 3.53
CA GLU A 289 17.22 12.05 3.12
C GLU A 289 16.39 12.56 4.30
N MET A 290 15.71 13.68 4.11
CA MET A 290 14.72 14.17 5.06
C MET A 290 13.40 14.41 4.35
N ASN A 291 12.34 13.80 4.86
CA ASN A 291 10.99 14.07 4.43
C ASN A 291 10.41 15.22 5.24
N THR A 292 10.11 16.32 4.54
CA THR A 292 9.66 17.58 5.14
C THR A 292 8.13 17.62 5.31
N ARG A 293 7.57 16.54 5.81
CA ARG A 293 6.13 16.29 5.97
C ARG A 293 5.87 15.19 7.02
N ILE A 294 4.61 14.95 7.30
CA ILE A 294 4.19 13.73 8.00
C ILE A 294 4.43 12.51 7.09
N GLN A 295 4.83 11.39 7.67
CA GLN A 295 5.05 10.12 6.97
C GLN A 295 3.80 9.21 7.00
N VAL A 296 3.71 8.23 6.09
CA VAL A 296 2.65 7.21 6.09
C VAL A 296 2.65 6.47 7.44
N GLU A 297 3.82 6.07 7.90
CA GLU A 297 4.12 5.25 9.08
C GLU A 297 4.17 6.03 10.41
N HIS A 298 3.71 7.29 10.44
CA HIS A 298 3.62 8.05 11.69
C HIS A 298 2.80 7.36 12.80
N PRO A 299 1.79 6.53 12.48
CA PRO A 299 0.97 5.89 13.51
C PRO A 299 1.72 4.98 14.47
N VAL A 300 2.81 4.30 14.07
CA VAL A 300 3.60 3.48 15.00
C VAL A 300 4.27 4.33 16.09
N THR A 301 4.70 5.53 15.72
CA THR A 301 5.23 6.52 16.69
C THR A 301 4.14 7.01 17.62
N GLU A 302 2.95 7.34 17.08
CA GLU A 302 1.80 7.79 17.88
C GLU A 302 1.33 6.72 18.87
N GLN A 303 1.29 5.45 18.46
CA GLN A 303 0.88 4.35 19.34
C GLN A 303 1.84 4.15 20.51
N ARG A 304 3.14 4.37 20.30
CA ARG A 304 4.14 4.24 21.37
C ARG A 304 4.19 5.44 22.29
N THR A 305 4.07 6.66 21.75
CA THR A 305 4.27 7.91 22.51
C THR A 305 2.98 8.49 23.07
N GLY A 306 1.83 8.12 22.48
CA GLY A 306 0.54 8.74 22.79
C GLY A 306 0.39 10.17 22.28
N ILE A 307 1.34 10.65 21.42
CA ILE A 307 1.34 12.00 20.86
C ILE A 307 0.65 11.97 19.50
N ASP A 308 -0.42 12.76 19.32
CA ASP A 308 -1.07 12.97 18.02
C ASP A 308 -0.24 13.98 17.22
N ILE A 309 0.51 13.48 16.21
CA ILE A 309 1.43 14.29 15.41
C ILE A 309 0.66 15.32 14.58
N VAL A 310 -0.52 14.98 14.06
CA VAL A 310 -1.35 15.93 13.31
C VAL A 310 -1.85 17.06 14.22
N GLU A 311 -2.21 16.77 15.46
CA GLU A 311 -2.56 17.80 16.44
C GLU A 311 -1.40 18.77 16.71
N GLU A 312 -0.18 18.24 16.88
CA GLU A 312 1.01 19.06 17.10
C GLU A 312 1.38 19.87 15.84
N GLN A 313 1.23 19.32 14.63
CA GLN A 313 1.40 20.08 13.40
C GLN A 313 0.49 21.33 13.36
N ILE A 314 -0.78 21.16 13.71
CA ILE A 314 -1.76 22.25 13.76
C ILE A 314 -1.41 23.24 14.88
N ARG A 315 -0.97 22.75 16.04
CA ARG A 315 -0.54 23.55 17.17
C ARG A 315 0.64 24.47 16.82
N ILE A 316 1.66 23.88 16.17
CA ILE A 316 2.86 24.59 15.71
C ILE A 316 2.48 25.62 14.65
N ALA A 317 1.65 25.26 13.68
CA ALA A 317 1.19 26.16 12.62
C ALA A 317 0.40 27.38 13.15
N ARG A 318 -0.22 27.25 14.33
CA ARG A 318 -0.84 28.36 15.08
C ARG A 318 0.20 29.31 15.72
N GLY A 319 1.50 29.02 15.60
CA GLY A 319 2.58 29.77 16.24
C GLY A 319 2.71 29.50 17.76
N LYS A 320 2.10 28.42 18.26
CA LYS A 320 2.22 28.01 19.66
C LYS A 320 3.51 27.22 19.88
N VAL A 321 4.01 27.27 21.10
CA VAL A 321 5.05 26.34 21.57
C VAL A 321 4.45 24.92 21.54
N MET A 322 5.21 23.92 21.07
CA MET A 322 4.76 22.55 21.10
C MET A 322 4.44 22.06 22.51
N GLY A 323 3.58 21.04 22.63
CA GLY A 323 3.04 20.59 23.91
C GLY A 323 4.03 19.80 24.76
N TYR A 324 5.21 19.47 24.21
CA TYR A 324 6.14 18.51 24.80
C TYR A 324 7.57 19.05 24.80
N THR A 325 8.34 18.63 25.83
CA THR A 325 9.80 18.74 25.87
C THR A 325 10.39 17.34 25.66
N GLN A 326 11.66 17.24 25.28
CA GLN A 326 12.29 15.92 25.07
C GLN A 326 12.14 15.01 26.28
N ASP A 327 12.32 15.53 27.47
CA ASP A 327 12.23 14.76 28.74
C ASP A 327 10.79 14.31 29.07
N SER A 328 9.78 14.94 28.46
CA SER A 328 8.37 14.58 28.66
C SER A 328 7.88 13.51 27.66
N VAL A 329 8.66 13.22 26.63
CA VAL A 329 8.32 12.20 25.63
C VAL A 329 8.63 10.81 26.17
N VAL A 330 7.59 10.08 26.52
CA VAL A 330 7.70 8.69 27.02
C VAL A 330 7.13 7.75 25.96
N ALA A 331 7.93 6.78 25.56
CA ALA A 331 7.51 5.75 24.63
C ALA A 331 7.35 4.38 25.32
N ASN A 332 6.26 3.70 25.08
CA ASN A 332 5.93 2.42 25.71
C ASN A 332 5.63 1.34 24.67
N GLY A 333 6.03 0.11 24.97
CA GLY A 333 5.70 -1.05 24.16
C GLY A 333 6.35 -1.04 22.77
N HIS A 334 5.75 -1.78 21.87
CA HIS A 334 6.18 -1.96 20.49
C HIS A 334 4.99 -1.86 19.55
N ALA A 335 5.14 -1.15 18.46
CA ALA A 335 4.08 -1.00 17.46
C ALA A 335 4.57 -1.48 16.08
N ILE A 336 3.71 -2.19 15.36
CA ILE A 336 3.93 -2.67 14.00
C ILE A 336 2.81 -2.12 13.12
N GLU A 337 3.16 -1.52 11.98
CA GLU A 337 2.22 -1.10 10.95
C GLU A 337 2.36 -2.02 9.73
N CYS A 338 1.24 -2.44 9.15
CA CYS A 338 1.17 -3.16 7.89
C CYS A 338 0.36 -2.33 6.90
N ARG A 339 0.90 -2.06 5.72
CA ARG A 339 0.18 -1.38 4.65
C ARG A 339 -0.66 -2.36 3.86
N ILE A 340 -1.96 -2.15 3.84
CA ILE A 340 -2.92 -3.00 3.13
C ILE A 340 -3.15 -2.43 1.73
N TYR A 341 -2.77 -3.21 0.72
CA TYR A 341 -2.87 -2.83 -0.69
C TYR A 341 -3.79 -3.75 -1.48
N ALA A 342 -4.49 -3.18 -2.47
CA ALA A 342 -5.16 -3.94 -3.52
C ALA A 342 -4.13 -4.35 -4.59
N GLU A 343 -3.37 -5.40 -4.33
CA GLU A 343 -2.28 -5.92 -5.17
C GLU A 343 -2.34 -7.45 -5.25
N ASP A 344 -1.77 -8.01 -6.31
CA ASP A 344 -1.62 -9.46 -6.48
C ASP A 344 -0.17 -9.91 -6.25
N PRO A 345 0.19 -10.39 -5.04
CA PRO A 345 1.55 -10.85 -4.75
C PRO A 345 2.02 -12.00 -5.63
N GLU A 346 1.11 -12.90 -6.04
CA GLU A 346 1.42 -14.05 -6.91
C GLU A 346 1.74 -13.61 -8.35
N ASN A 347 1.37 -12.38 -8.72
CA ASN A 347 1.61 -11.81 -10.04
C ASN A 347 2.44 -10.51 -9.94
N ASN A 348 3.65 -10.62 -9.38
CA ASN A 348 4.60 -9.51 -9.22
C ASN A 348 4.02 -8.24 -8.57
N PHE A 349 3.02 -8.40 -7.68
CA PHE A 349 2.33 -7.31 -6.99
C PHE A 349 1.66 -6.32 -7.94
N MET A 350 1.09 -6.84 -9.01
CA MET A 350 0.31 -6.01 -9.92
C MET A 350 -0.89 -5.41 -9.18
N PRO A 351 -1.18 -4.11 -9.39
CA PRO A 351 -2.38 -3.50 -8.86
C PRO A 351 -3.64 -4.26 -9.25
N ALA A 352 -4.54 -4.46 -8.29
CA ALA A 352 -5.79 -5.20 -8.48
C ALA A 352 -7.02 -4.32 -8.21
N PRO A 353 -7.25 -3.24 -9.00
CA PRO A 353 -8.41 -2.38 -8.84
C PRO A 353 -9.70 -3.15 -9.07
N GLY A 354 -10.77 -2.70 -8.43
CA GLY A 354 -12.09 -3.32 -8.57
C GLY A 354 -12.97 -3.10 -7.34
N ASP A 355 -14.09 -3.81 -7.34
CA ASP A 355 -15.07 -3.67 -6.28
C ASP A 355 -14.64 -4.42 -5.02
N ILE A 356 -14.81 -3.77 -3.87
CA ILE A 356 -14.80 -4.40 -2.56
C ILE A 356 -16.24 -4.78 -2.24
N THR A 357 -16.51 -6.08 -2.13
CA THR A 357 -17.85 -6.61 -1.87
C THR A 357 -18.14 -6.76 -0.38
N LEU A 358 -17.10 -6.93 0.43
CA LEU A 358 -17.20 -6.98 1.89
C LEU A 358 -15.97 -6.33 2.51
N TYR A 359 -16.19 -5.47 3.52
CA TYR A 359 -15.16 -4.81 4.30
C TYR A 359 -15.45 -4.98 5.79
N HIS A 360 -14.48 -5.52 6.52
CA HIS A 360 -14.59 -5.69 7.97
C HIS A 360 -13.24 -5.47 8.65
N GLU A 361 -13.20 -4.54 9.61
CA GLU A 361 -12.02 -4.22 10.39
C GLU A 361 -11.94 -5.07 11.67
N PRO A 362 -10.76 -5.61 12.02
CA PRO A 362 -10.57 -6.31 13.29
C PRO A 362 -10.78 -5.38 14.48
N LYS A 363 -11.61 -5.82 15.43
CA LYS A 363 -11.94 -5.08 16.66
C LYS A 363 -11.34 -5.78 17.86
N MET A 364 -10.05 -5.54 18.11
CA MET A 364 -9.34 -6.11 19.26
C MET A 364 -8.46 -5.08 19.95
N ARG A 365 -8.11 -5.37 21.21
CA ARG A 365 -7.25 -4.46 21.99
C ARG A 365 -5.86 -4.36 21.36
N GLY A 366 -5.34 -3.15 21.26
CA GLY A 366 -4.02 -2.87 20.68
C GLY A 366 -4.04 -2.72 19.15
N VAL A 367 -5.21 -2.82 18.50
CA VAL A 367 -5.36 -2.59 17.07
C VAL A 367 -5.93 -1.21 16.79
N ARG A 368 -5.34 -0.52 15.84
CA ARG A 368 -5.82 0.71 15.20
C ARG A 368 -5.81 0.52 13.69
N ILE A 369 -6.80 1.06 13.01
CA ILE A 369 -6.86 1.08 11.56
C ILE A 369 -7.05 2.51 11.09
N ASP A 370 -6.16 2.96 10.21
CA ASP A 370 -6.29 4.20 9.47
C ASP A 370 -6.70 3.83 8.03
N SER A 371 -7.96 4.04 7.68
CA SER A 371 -8.56 3.53 6.44
C SER A 371 -9.08 4.64 5.55
N SER A 372 -9.01 4.42 4.23
CA SER A 372 -9.65 5.25 3.21
C SER A 372 -11.11 4.89 2.97
N ILE A 373 -11.58 3.77 3.54
CA ILE A 373 -12.92 3.21 3.34
C ILE A 373 -13.55 2.76 4.66
N ASP A 374 -14.86 2.68 4.71
CA ASP A 374 -15.65 2.19 5.86
C ASP A 374 -16.77 1.22 5.46
N ARG A 375 -16.90 0.93 4.16
CA ARG A 375 -17.95 0.12 3.57
C ARG A 375 -17.51 -0.45 2.21
N PRO A 376 -18.25 -1.42 1.64
CA PRO A 376 -18.07 -1.82 0.25
C PRO A 376 -18.02 -0.62 -0.70
N THR A 377 -17.03 -0.60 -1.58
CA THR A 377 -16.76 0.49 -2.51
C THR A 377 -15.89 0.00 -3.67
N THR A 378 -15.65 0.84 -4.68
CA THR A 378 -14.75 0.51 -5.79
C THR A 378 -13.38 1.15 -5.61
N ILE A 379 -12.31 0.38 -5.72
CA ILE A 379 -10.92 0.88 -5.76
C ILE A 379 -10.63 1.34 -7.18
N SER A 380 -10.33 2.64 -7.32
CA SER A 380 -9.96 3.24 -8.61
C SER A 380 -8.54 2.85 -9.02
N ASP A 381 -8.31 2.75 -10.32
CA ASP A 381 -7.01 2.61 -10.98
C ASP A 381 -6.20 3.92 -11.08
N SER A 382 -6.82 5.03 -10.70
CA SER A 382 -6.26 6.38 -10.90
C SER A 382 -5.30 6.81 -9.79
N TYR A 383 -5.26 6.11 -8.65
CA TYR A 383 -4.52 6.48 -7.45
C TYR A 383 -3.69 5.32 -6.91
N ASP A 384 -2.96 5.58 -5.83
CA ASP A 384 -2.23 4.55 -5.09
C ASP A 384 -3.20 3.46 -4.59
N PRO A 385 -2.86 2.15 -4.74
CA PRO A 385 -3.75 1.05 -4.36
C PRO A 385 -3.86 0.80 -2.85
N MET A 386 -3.26 1.65 -2.01
CA MET A 386 -3.34 1.51 -0.56
C MET A 386 -4.77 1.75 -0.05
N ILE A 387 -5.33 0.73 0.59
CA ILE A 387 -6.67 0.76 1.17
C ILE A 387 -6.64 1.36 2.56
N SER A 388 -5.68 0.88 3.37
CA SER A 388 -5.59 1.21 4.80
C SER A 388 -4.23 0.84 5.36
N LYS A 389 -4.02 1.25 6.62
CA LYS A 389 -2.92 0.82 7.46
C LYS A 389 -3.48 0.08 8.66
N LEU A 390 -2.95 -1.10 8.93
CA LEU A 390 -3.21 -1.87 10.14
C LEU A 390 -2.07 -1.62 11.12
N ILE A 391 -2.35 -1.03 12.27
CA ILE A 391 -1.36 -0.69 13.28
C ILE A 391 -1.66 -1.48 14.55
N CYS A 392 -0.68 -2.28 15.00
CA CYS A 392 -0.81 -3.17 16.15
C CYS A 392 0.20 -2.78 17.24
N HIS A 393 -0.27 -2.59 18.45
CA HIS A 393 0.57 -2.20 19.60
C HIS A 393 0.50 -3.25 20.70
N GLY A 394 1.67 -3.77 21.09
CA GLY A 394 1.87 -4.70 22.18
C GLY A 394 2.77 -4.12 23.27
N LYS A 395 2.85 -4.82 24.43
CA LYS A 395 3.77 -4.46 25.52
C LYS A 395 5.26 -4.61 25.11
N ASP A 396 5.54 -5.51 24.17
CA ASP A 396 6.82 -5.86 23.60
C ASP A 396 6.65 -6.31 22.14
N ARG A 397 7.76 -6.58 21.42
CA ARG A 397 7.74 -6.96 20.02
C ARG A 397 7.00 -8.28 19.79
N GLU A 398 7.21 -9.27 20.65
CA GLU A 398 6.55 -10.59 20.55
C GLU A 398 5.03 -10.44 20.63
N SER A 399 4.52 -9.69 21.61
CA SER A 399 3.08 -9.42 21.72
C SER A 399 2.54 -8.56 20.56
N ALA A 400 3.32 -7.62 20.01
CA ALA A 400 2.91 -6.86 18.84
C ALA A 400 2.80 -7.75 17.59
N ILE A 401 3.75 -8.67 17.37
CA ILE A 401 3.71 -9.68 16.30
C ILE A 401 2.46 -10.57 16.44
N GLU A 402 2.17 -11.06 17.66
CA GLU A 402 1.00 -11.90 17.90
C GLU A 402 -0.31 -11.14 17.63
N ILE A 403 -0.43 -9.89 18.09
CA ILE A 403 -1.60 -9.05 17.81
C ILE A 403 -1.73 -8.82 16.28
N THR A 404 -0.63 -8.53 15.59
CA THR A 404 -0.63 -8.33 14.13
C THR A 404 -1.08 -9.57 13.37
N ARG A 405 -0.55 -10.75 13.75
CA ARG A 405 -0.95 -12.06 13.21
C ARG A 405 -2.45 -12.30 13.33
N ASN A 406 -3.00 -12.06 14.51
CA ASN A 406 -4.42 -12.25 14.76
C ASN A 406 -5.27 -11.20 14.05
N ALA A 407 -4.83 -9.94 14.02
CA ALA A 407 -5.54 -8.86 13.35
C ALA A 407 -5.59 -9.08 11.82
N LEU A 408 -4.50 -9.53 11.18
CA LEU A 408 -4.48 -9.84 9.75
C LEU A 408 -5.45 -10.98 9.38
N LYS A 409 -5.65 -11.98 10.27
CA LYS A 409 -6.61 -13.06 10.06
C LYS A 409 -8.07 -12.60 10.13
N ASP A 410 -8.33 -11.58 10.97
CA ASP A 410 -9.67 -11.02 11.15
C ASP A 410 -9.93 -9.78 10.24
N TYR A 411 -8.92 -9.35 9.47
CA TYR A 411 -9.06 -8.22 8.56
C TYR A 411 -9.57 -8.69 7.20
N ILE A 412 -10.79 -8.32 6.85
CA ILE A 412 -11.46 -8.81 5.67
C ILE A 412 -11.69 -7.70 4.66
N VAL A 413 -11.07 -7.86 3.51
CA VAL A 413 -11.22 -6.98 2.36
C VAL A 413 -11.46 -7.86 1.15
N GLN A 414 -12.72 -8.24 0.91
CA GLN A 414 -13.09 -9.09 -0.22
C GLN A 414 -13.12 -8.25 -1.51
N THR A 415 -12.08 -8.40 -2.29
CA THR A 415 -11.88 -7.79 -3.60
C THR A 415 -11.14 -8.78 -4.51
N LYS A 416 -10.71 -8.36 -5.70
CA LYS A 416 -9.98 -9.26 -6.62
C LYS A 416 -8.75 -9.87 -5.97
N LYS A 417 -7.88 -9.04 -5.38
CA LYS A 417 -6.67 -9.45 -4.67
C LYS A 417 -6.25 -8.40 -3.65
N THR A 418 -5.64 -8.84 -2.55
CA THR A 418 -4.96 -7.99 -1.57
C THR A 418 -3.62 -8.60 -1.18
N ASN A 419 -2.75 -7.80 -0.60
CA ASN A 419 -1.48 -8.25 -0.05
C ASN A 419 -1.61 -8.85 1.38
N ILE A 420 -2.80 -8.96 1.97
CA ILE A 420 -3.00 -9.48 3.34
C ILE A 420 -2.34 -10.85 3.54
N PRO A 421 -2.51 -11.85 2.63
CA PRO A 421 -1.85 -13.15 2.80
C PRO A 421 -0.31 -13.07 2.75
N TYR A 422 0.23 -12.13 1.96
CA TYR A 422 1.66 -11.88 1.90
C TYR A 422 2.18 -11.26 3.21
N LEU A 423 1.44 -10.32 3.80
CA LEU A 423 1.77 -9.78 5.11
C LEU A 423 1.75 -10.85 6.20
N GLN A 424 0.79 -11.78 6.15
CA GLN A 424 0.76 -12.93 7.06
C GLN A 424 2.01 -13.79 6.90
N SER A 425 2.44 -14.07 5.66
CA SER A 425 3.65 -14.87 5.43
C SER A 425 4.91 -14.20 5.96
N ILE A 426 5.01 -12.86 5.89
CA ILE A 426 6.12 -12.10 6.49
C ILE A 426 6.08 -12.19 8.02
N ILE A 427 4.93 -11.93 8.64
CA ILE A 427 4.78 -11.91 10.11
C ILE A 427 5.04 -13.30 10.73
N ASP A 428 4.81 -14.36 9.97
CA ASP A 428 5.06 -15.74 10.39
C ASP A 428 6.46 -16.27 10.01
N ASN A 429 7.24 -15.49 9.24
CA ASN A 429 8.59 -15.89 8.82
C ASN A 429 9.60 -15.74 9.96
N ASP A 430 10.43 -16.79 10.17
CA ASP A 430 11.41 -16.84 11.25
C ASP A 430 12.43 -15.70 11.16
N ASP A 431 12.88 -15.31 9.98
CA ASP A 431 13.85 -14.24 9.80
C ASP A 431 13.27 -12.86 10.17
N PHE A 432 11.97 -12.63 9.94
CA PHE A 432 11.28 -11.45 10.46
C PHE A 432 11.18 -11.49 12.00
N ILE A 433 10.75 -12.63 12.56
CA ILE A 433 10.59 -12.82 14.02
C ILE A 433 11.94 -12.61 14.73
N GLU A 434 13.03 -13.16 14.21
CA GLU A 434 14.38 -13.06 14.75
C GLU A 434 15.11 -11.76 14.35
N ASN A 435 14.44 -10.84 13.65
CA ASN A 435 15.02 -9.58 13.16
C ASN A 435 16.24 -9.76 12.22
N LYS A 436 16.23 -10.79 11.39
CA LYS A 436 17.23 -11.02 10.35
C LYS A 436 16.81 -10.45 9.00
N ILE A 437 16.35 -9.21 9.00
CA ILE A 437 15.84 -8.50 7.84
C ILE A 437 16.83 -7.44 7.36
N ASP A 438 16.73 -7.02 6.11
CA ASP A 438 17.38 -5.86 5.52
C ASP A 438 16.48 -5.26 4.43
N THR A 439 16.92 -4.19 3.76
CA THR A 439 16.09 -3.52 2.73
C THR A 439 15.82 -4.38 1.50
N SER A 440 16.55 -5.48 1.29
CA SER A 440 16.35 -6.46 0.21
C SER A 440 15.62 -7.73 0.67
N TYR A 441 15.18 -7.79 1.93
CA TYR A 441 14.52 -8.96 2.52
C TYR A 441 13.38 -9.51 1.67
N CYS A 442 12.43 -8.66 1.27
CA CYS A 442 11.29 -9.09 0.47
C CYS A 442 11.70 -9.64 -0.92
N GLU A 443 12.76 -9.09 -1.51
CA GLU A 443 13.27 -9.55 -2.81
C GLU A 443 14.02 -10.87 -2.68
N LYS A 444 14.84 -11.02 -1.65
CA LYS A 444 15.59 -12.26 -1.37
C LYS A 444 14.69 -13.45 -1.05
N HIS A 445 13.61 -13.20 -0.31
CA HIS A 445 12.67 -14.22 0.18
C HIS A 445 11.36 -14.27 -0.62
N GLN A 446 11.27 -13.59 -1.79
CA GLN A 446 10.01 -13.47 -2.54
C GLN A 446 9.36 -14.82 -2.81
N ASP A 447 10.11 -15.77 -3.36
CA ASP A 447 9.59 -17.10 -3.72
C ASP A 447 9.16 -17.88 -2.46
N GLU A 448 9.95 -17.85 -1.39
CA GLU A 448 9.65 -18.49 -0.11
C GLU A 448 8.36 -17.93 0.51
N LEU A 449 8.21 -16.60 0.54
CA LEU A 449 7.03 -15.94 1.09
C LEU A 449 5.77 -16.25 0.28
N ILE A 450 5.88 -16.30 -1.05
CA ILE A 450 4.77 -16.69 -1.93
C ILE A 450 4.42 -18.18 -1.74
N ASP A 451 5.42 -19.06 -1.66
CA ASP A 451 5.19 -20.48 -1.38
C ASP A 451 4.53 -20.70 -0.02
N SER A 452 4.91 -19.91 1.00
CA SER A 452 4.24 -19.91 2.31
C SER A 452 2.77 -19.51 2.20
N MET A 453 2.43 -18.47 1.44
CA MET A 453 1.02 -18.10 1.16
C MET A 453 0.24 -19.26 0.54
N VAL A 454 0.83 -19.91 -0.48
CA VAL A 454 0.19 -21.06 -1.16
C VAL A 454 -0.03 -22.21 -0.18
N LYS A 455 0.99 -22.50 0.65
CA LYS A 455 0.89 -23.54 1.67
C LYS A 455 -0.20 -23.24 2.70
N MET A 456 -0.28 -22.02 3.22
CA MET A 456 -1.37 -21.61 4.12
C MET A 456 -2.75 -21.85 3.50
N ARG A 457 -2.90 -21.58 2.19
CA ARG A 457 -4.15 -21.83 1.44
C ARG A 457 -4.44 -23.32 1.28
N ASP A 458 -3.43 -24.13 1.00
CA ASP A 458 -3.57 -25.58 0.79
C ASP A 458 -3.82 -26.34 2.10
N GLU A 459 -3.43 -25.81 3.25
CA GLU A 459 -3.73 -26.35 4.58
C GLU A 459 -5.21 -26.20 4.98
N ILE A 460 -5.94 -25.26 4.36
CA ILE A 460 -7.38 -25.14 4.60
C ILE A 460 -8.12 -26.22 3.81
N LYS A 461 -8.88 -27.03 4.53
CA LYS A 461 -9.74 -28.04 3.91
C LYS A 461 -10.81 -27.37 3.07
N LYS A 462 -10.78 -27.62 1.77
CA LYS A 462 -11.77 -27.06 0.84
C LYS A 462 -13.19 -27.52 1.13
N GLU A 463 -13.34 -28.71 1.73
CA GLU A 463 -14.61 -29.23 2.21
C GLU A 463 -15.22 -28.36 3.31
N ASP A 464 -14.40 -27.79 4.22
CA ASP A 464 -14.89 -26.83 5.23
C ASP A 464 -15.42 -25.57 4.55
N VAL A 465 -14.69 -25.06 3.54
CA VAL A 465 -15.12 -23.89 2.73
C VAL A 465 -16.45 -24.17 2.04
N VAL A 466 -16.61 -25.35 1.42
CA VAL A 466 -17.84 -25.77 0.74
C VAL A 466 -19.00 -25.87 1.73
N ALA A 467 -18.77 -26.47 2.89
CA ALA A 467 -19.80 -26.61 3.92
C ALA A 467 -20.26 -25.23 4.46
N LEU A 468 -19.31 -24.31 4.69
CA LEU A 468 -19.59 -22.95 5.12
C LEU A 468 -20.33 -22.14 4.05
N PHE A 469 -19.92 -22.27 2.78
CA PHE A 469 -20.62 -21.66 1.65
C PHE A 469 -22.09 -22.10 1.57
N LEU A 470 -22.33 -23.42 1.58
CA LEU A 470 -23.70 -23.95 1.51
C LEU A 470 -24.52 -23.58 2.76
N PHE A 471 -23.89 -23.56 3.93
CA PHE A 471 -24.58 -23.08 5.13
C PHE A 471 -25.05 -21.63 4.94
N TYR A 472 -24.21 -20.74 4.42
CA TYR A 472 -24.57 -19.36 4.13
C TYR A 472 -25.67 -19.30 3.06
N ASP A 473 -25.49 -19.96 1.93
CA ASP A 473 -26.43 -19.92 0.80
C ASP A 473 -27.85 -20.32 1.24
N PHE A 474 -27.98 -21.40 1.99
CA PHE A 474 -29.28 -21.87 2.50
C PHE A 474 -29.87 -21.01 3.64
N ASN A 475 -29.04 -20.31 4.38
CA ASN A 475 -29.49 -19.46 5.50
C ASN A 475 -29.37 -17.95 5.20
N LYS A 476 -29.06 -17.54 3.96
CA LYS A 476 -28.76 -16.15 3.57
C LYS A 476 -29.81 -15.15 4.08
N LYS A 477 -31.10 -15.41 3.84
CA LYS A 477 -32.20 -14.53 4.28
C LYS A 477 -32.22 -14.36 5.80
N TYR A 478 -31.93 -15.41 6.54
CA TYR A 478 -31.88 -15.38 8.00
C TYR A 478 -30.64 -14.64 8.52
N LEU A 479 -29.48 -14.91 7.93
CA LEU A 479 -28.21 -14.30 8.34
C LEU A 479 -28.18 -12.78 8.05
N GLU A 480 -28.84 -12.35 6.96
CA GLU A 480 -28.95 -10.95 6.57
C GLU A 480 -30.11 -10.22 7.29
N ASN A 481 -30.74 -10.84 8.31
CA ASN A 481 -31.90 -10.30 9.06
C ASN A 481 -33.07 -9.84 8.16
N LYS A 482 -33.22 -10.45 6.98
CA LYS A 482 -34.34 -10.14 6.09
C LYS A 482 -35.61 -10.79 6.62
N THR A 483 -36.75 -10.09 6.52
CA THR A 483 -38.06 -10.59 6.91
C THR A 483 -38.39 -11.83 6.06
N ILE A 484 -38.78 -12.91 6.73
CA ILE A 484 -39.28 -14.12 6.09
C ILE A 484 -40.78 -13.96 5.94
N ASP A 485 -41.27 -13.72 4.72
CA ASP A 485 -42.64 -13.31 4.43
C ASP A 485 -43.64 -14.48 4.37
N ASN A 486 -43.12 -15.75 4.36
CA ASN A 486 -44.04 -16.90 4.36
C ASN A 486 -43.49 -18.12 5.09
N ILE A 487 -44.36 -18.99 5.56
CA ILE A 487 -44.08 -20.17 6.36
C ILE A 487 -43.23 -21.19 5.59
N TRP A 488 -43.32 -21.22 4.27
CA TRP A 488 -42.56 -22.17 3.42
C TRP A 488 -41.07 -21.76 3.34
N GLU A 489 -40.81 -20.47 3.39
CA GLU A 489 -39.43 -19.96 3.48
C GLU A 489 -38.83 -20.19 4.87
N ASP A 490 -39.65 -20.17 5.94
CA ASP A 490 -39.23 -20.43 7.32
C ASP A 490 -38.94 -21.92 7.56
N ILE A 491 -39.69 -22.82 6.89
CA ILE A 491 -39.48 -24.28 6.94
C ILE A 491 -38.24 -24.69 6.17
N GLY A 492 -37.79 -23.89 5.19
CA GLY A 492 -36.63 -24.14 4.37
C GLY A 492 -36.83 -25.26 3.33
N TYR A 493 -35.72 -25.79 2.82
CA TYR A 493 -35.76 -26.86 1.82
C TYR A 493 -36.16 -28.20 2.50
N TRP A 494 -37.24 -28.82 2.02
CA TRP A 494 -37.79 -30.04 2.55
C TRP A 494 -37.70 -31.23 1.59
N ARG A 495 -36.81 -31.17 0.57
CA ARG A 495 -36.50 -32.30 -0.28
C ARG A 495 -35.51 -33.25 0.45
N TYR A 496 -35.89 -34.49 0.56
CA TYR A 496 -34.98 -35.59 0.97
C TYR A 496 -34.01 -35.85 -0.19
N ASN A 497 -32.71 -35.99 0.12
CA ASN A 497 -31.61 -36.27 -0.81
C ASN A 497 -31.43 -35.21 -1.92
N MET A 498 -30.89 -34.09 -1.56
CA MET A 498 -30.46 -33.07 -2.53
C MET A 498 -28.98 -33.24 -2.81
N ASN A 499 -28.62 -33.50 -4.06
CA ASN A 499 -27.24 -33.51 -4.50
C ASN A 499 -26.95 -32.17 -5.14
N ILE A 500 -25.83 -31.56 -4.80
CA ILE A 500 -25.40 -30.25 -5.28
C ILE A 500 -23.94 -30.36 -5.68
N ASP A 501 -23.59 -29.79 -6.82
CA ASP A 501 -22.22 -29.64 -7.23
C ASP A 501 -21.73 -28.24 -6.89
N VAL A 502 -20.62 -28.17 -6.14
CA VAL A 502 -19.98 -26.92 -5.78
C VAL A 502 -18.58 -26.90 -6.37
N GLU A 503 -18.29 -25.85 -7.11
CA GLU A 503 -16.99 -25.58 -7.66
C GLU A 503 -16.26 -24.59 -6.76
N VAL A 504 -15.05 -24.95 -6.32
CA VAL A 504 -14.12 -24.05 -5.65
C VAL A 504 -13.05 -23.64 -6.65
N LEU A 505 -13.06 -22.37 -7.03
CA LEU A 505 -12.14 -21.82 -8.02
C LEU A 505 -10.77 -21.60 -7.37
N SER A 506 -9.71 -22.16 -7.97
CA SER A 506 -8.34 -21.87 -7.55
C SER A 506 -7.92 -20.52 -8.10
N GLN A 507 -7.37 -19.66 -7.25
CA GLN A 507 -6.85 -18.36 -7.64
C GLN A 507 -5.42 -18.42 -8.22
N ARG A 508 -4.86 -19.59 -8.53
CA ARG A 508 -3.52 -19.71 -9.13
C ARG A 508 -3.53 -19.27 -10.59
N THR A 509 -2.68 -18.30 -10.92
CA THR A 509 -2.55 -17.69 -12.24
C THR A 509 -1.16 -17.87 -12.88
N THR A 510 -0.39 -18.90 -12.53
CA THR A 510 0.95 -19.09 -13.13
C THR A 510 0.92 -19.63 -14.58
N ASP A 511 -0.22 -20.13 -15.06
CA ASP A 511 -0.34 -20.67 -16.42
C ASP A 511 -1.66 -20.33 -17.14
N ASN A 512 -2.33 -19.22 -16.76
CA ASN A 512 -3.62 -18.76 -17.33
C ASN A 512 -4.75 -19.82 -17.36
N ARG A 513 -4.62 -20.94 -16.62
CA ARG A 513 -5.66 -21.95 -16.48
C ARG A 513 -6.24 -21.89 -15.08
N GLN A 514 -7.46 -21.38 -14.95
CA GLN A 514 -8.24 -21.54 -13.73
C GLN A 514 -8.36 -23.02 -13.40
N ARG A 515 -7.65 -23.48 -12.36
CA ARG A 515 -7.88 -24.82 -11.84
C ARG A 515 -9.02 -24.73 -10.85
N SER A 516 -10.11 -25.43 -11.10
CA SER A 516 -11.21 -25.56 -10.17
C SER A 516 -11.19 -26.96 -9.54
N SER A 517 -11.73 -27.05 -8.33
CA SER A 517 -12.02 -28.33 -7.67
C SER A 517 -13.53 -28.48 -7.55
N MET A 518 -14.07 -29.55 -8.13
CA MET A 518 -15.49 -29.86 -8.05
C MET A 518 -15.76 -30.75 -6.84
N PHE A 519 -16.78 -30.41 -6.07
CA PHE A 519 -17.23 -31.14 -4.89
C PHE A 519 -18.68 -31.58 -5.08
N HIS A 520 -18.92 -32.91 -5.00
CA HIS A 520 -20.26 -33.46 -4.99
C HIS A 520 -20.75 -33.51 -3.54
N VAL A 521 -21.80 -32.78 -3.26
CA VAL A 521 -22.35 -32.62 -1.91
C VAL A 521 -23.73 -33.25 -1.83
N GLN A 522 -23.92 -34.19 -0.95
CA GLN A 522 -25.22 -34.67 -0.57
C GLN A 522 -25.71 -33.93 0.66
N ILE A 523 -26.84 -33.24 0.53
CA ILE A 523 -27.47 -32.53 1.65
C ILE A 523 -28.31 -33.52 2.44
N ASP A 524 -27.89 -33.78 3.67
CA ASP A 524 -28.58 -34.71 4.57
C ASP A 524 -29.68 -34.02 5.39
N ARG A 525 -29.42 -32.76 5.81
CA ARG A 525 -30.36 -32.04 6.64
C ARG A 525 -30.13 -30.53 6.54
N ILE A 526 -31.21 -29.78 6.29
CA ILE A 526 -31.25 -28.34 6.44
C ILE A 526 -32.28 -28.00 7.49
N ARG A 527 -31.90 -27.23 8.48
CA ARG A 527 -32.79 -26.55 9.42
C ARG A 527 -32.29 -25.13 9.62
N ARG A 528 -33.17 -24.26 10.10
CA ARG A 528 -32.78 -22.92 10.54
C ARG A 528 -31.58 -23.03 11.49
N LYS A 529 -30.46 -22.39 11.18
CA LYS A 529 -29.18 -22.41 11.94
C LYS A 529 -28.39 -23.72 11.89
N LEU A 530 -28.77 -24.70 11.07
CA LEU A 530 -28.06 -25.96 10.96
C LEU A 530 -28.05 -26.46 9.51
N LEU A 531 -26.88 -26.85 9.05
CA LEU A 531 -26.67 -27.64 7.83
C LEU A 531 -25.93 -28.93 8.21
N SER A 532 -26.42 -30.06 7.72
CA SER A 532 -25.70 -31.34 7.71
C SER A 532 -25.59 -31.81 6.27
N CYS A 533 -24.36 -32.05 5.80
CA CYS A 533 -24.08 -32.50 4.44
C CYS A 533 -22.93 -33.50 4.43
N THR A 534 -22.92 -34.36 3.40
CA THR A 534 -21.84 -35.31 3.14
C THR A 534 -21.05 -34.86 1.93
N ILE A 535 -19.74 -34.60 2.10
CA ILE A 535 -18.81 -34.17 1.06
C ILE A 535 -17.70 -35.21 0.97
N ASN A 536 -17.46 -35.79 -0.19
CA ASN A 536 -16.46 -36.82 -0.42
C ASN A 536 -16.57 -38.03 0.57
N GLY A 537 -17.80 -38.37 0.97
CA GLY A 537 -18.06 -39.46 1.91
C GLY A 537 -17.85 -39.11 3.39
N GLN A 538 -17.52 -37.90 3.73
CA GLN A 538 -17.38 -37.39 5.10
C GLN A 538 -18.53 -36.44 5.44
N THR A 539 -19.16 -36.63 6.62
CA THR A 539 -20.27 -35.79 7.08
C THR A 539 -19.74 -34.51 7.74
N TYR A 540 -20.32 -33.38 7.37
CA TYR A 540 -20.06 -32.04 7.91
C TYR A 540 -21.33 -31.51 8.56
N GLU A 541 -21.19 -30.99 9.77
CA GLU A 541 -22.25 -30.31 10.48
C GLU A 541 -21.83 -28.84 10.71
N VAL A 542 -22.62 -27.89 10.21
CA VAL A 542 -22.41 -26.46 10.40
C VAL A 542 -23.61 -25.90 11.16
N MET A 543 -23.37 -25.31 12.33
CA MET A 543 -24.39 -24.77 13.19
C MET A 543 -24.09 -23.32 13.58
N LEU A 544 -25.08 -22.43 13.45
CA LEU A 544 -24.95 -21.05 13.90
C LEU A 544 -24.82 -20.99 15.42
N SER A 545 -23.68 -20.52 15.89
CA SER A 545 -23.39 -20.30 17.32
C SER A 545 -23.84 -18.92 17.78
N GLN A 546 -23.58 -17.87 16.98
CA GLN A 546 -23.93 -16.51 17.30
C GLN A 546 -24.29 -15.74 16.02
N ASN A 547 -25.46 -15.08 16.02
CA ASN A 547 -25.85 -14.12 15.01
C ASN A 547 -25.56 -12.72 15.57
N GLY A 548 -24.53 -12.04 15.08
CA GLY A 548 -24.00 -10.81 15.66
C GLY A 548 -23.81 -9.67 14.66
N GLY A 549 -24.83 -9.32 13.88
CA GLY A 549 -24.74 -8.20 12.93
C GLY A 549 -23.73 -8.50 11.81
N ASP A 550 -22.56 -7.88 11.86
CA ASP A 550 -21.53 -8.01 10.81
C ASP A 550 -20.76 -9.34 10.86
N ILE A 551 -20.81 -10.06 11.98
CA ILE A 551 -20.04 -11.33 12.18
C ILE A 551 -21.00 -12.43 12.60
N ASN A 552 -21.09 -13.48 11.78
CA ASN A 552 -21.75 -14.72 12.13
C ASN A 552 -20.70 -15.74 12.60
N LYS A 553 -20.87 -16.28 13.82
CA LYS A 553 -20.04 -17.38 14.30
C LYS A 553 -20.76 -18.70 14.12
N VAL A 554 -20.09 -19.64 13.55
CA VAL A 554 -20.61 -21.01 13.35
C VAL A 554 -19.71 -22.02 14.04
N ILE A 555 -20.29 -23.17 14.39
CA ILE A 555 -19.55 -24.34 14.81
C ILE A 555 -19.54 -25.30 13.61
N ILE A 556 -18.35 -25.60 13.10
CA ILE A 556 -18.13 -26.60 12.07
C ILE A 556 -17.28 -27.73 12.66
N ASN A 557 -17.79 -28.96 12.63
CA ASN A 557 -17.10 -30.14 13.16
C ASN A 557 -16.55 -29.93 14.60
N GLY A 558 -17.31 -29.21 15.44
CA GLY A 558 -16.96 -28.92 16.83
C GLY A 558 -16.01 -27.75 17.06
N MET A 559 -15.53 -27.09 16.00
CA MET A 559 -14.72 -25.87 16.08
C MET A 559 -15.55 -24.63 15.76
N THR A 560 -15.32 -23.55 16.52
CA THR A 560 -15.99 -22.27 16.28
C THR A 560 -15.18 -21.45 15.29
N GLU A 561 -15.80 -21.06 14.18
CA GLU A 561 -15.22 -20.23 13.12
C GLU A 561 -16.10 -18.99 12.87
N SER A 562 -15.47 -17.90 12.49
CA SER A 562 -16.19 -16.72 11.98
C SER A 562 -16.45 -16.89 10.49
N ILE A 563 -17.70 -16.72 10.06
CA ILE A 563 -18.06 -16.86 8.66
C ILE A 563 -18.32 -15.47 8.05
N PHE A 564 -17.64 -15.21 6.94
CA PHE A 564 -17.84 -14.04 6.11
C PHE A 564 -17.99 -14.47 4.66
N VAL A 565 -19.13 -14.16 4.08
CA VAL A 565 -19.43 -14.53 2.70
C VAL A 565 -20.03 -13.32 2.00
N SER A 566 -19.51 -12.99 0.82
CA SER A 566 -20.12 -12.00 -0.07
C SER A 566 -20.41 -12.59 -1.44
N GLU A 567 -21.40 -12.04 -2.11
CA GLU A 567 -21.72 -12.34 -3.50
C GLU A 567 -20.88 -11.44 -4.41
N THR A 568 -20.26 -12.03 -5.42
CA THR A 568 -19.49 -11.29 -6.43
C THR A 568 -20.39 -10.94 -7.63
N ASN A 569 -19.94 -10.01 -8.48
CA ASN A 569 -20.71 -9.56 -9.64
C ASN A 569 -20.97 -10.67 -10.69
N ASP A 570 -20.24 -11.80 -10.62
CA ASP A 570 -20.33 -12.93 -11.56
C ASP A 570 -21.19 -14.09 -11.02
N ASN A 571 -22.07 -13.84 -10.06
CA ASN A 571 -22.87 -14.85 -9.34
C ASN A 571 -22.03 -15.93 -8.64
N ASN A 572 -20.77 -15.62 -8.31
CA ASN A 572 -19.95 -16.43 -7.44
C ASN A 572 -20.04 -15.91 -6.00
N TYR A 573 -19.57 -16.71 -5.06
CA TYR A 573 -19.50 -16.34 -3.65
C TYR A 573 -18.04 -16.33 -3.20
N CYS A 574 -17.65 -15.29 -2.49
CA CYS A 574 -16.36 -15.21 -1.83
C CYS A 574 -16.53 -15.61 -0.36
N VAL A 575 -15.90 -16.70 0.05
CA VAL A 575 -15.90 -17.22 1.42
C VAL A 575 -14.57 -16.89 2.07
N HIS A 576 -14.59 -16.14 3.16
CA HIS A 576 -13.40 -15.88 3.97
C HIS A 576 -13.28 -16.90 5.10
N LEU A 577 -12.12 -17.53 5.22
CA LEU A 577 -11.78 -18.45 6.28
C LEU A 577 -10.32 -18.36 6.68
N LYS A 578 -10.05 -18.11 7.97
CA LYS A 578 -8.68 -18.03 8.55
C LYS A 578 -7.73 -17.07 7.84
N GLY A 579 -8.25 -15.91 7.43
CA GLY A 579 -7.45 -14.87 6.76
C GLY A 579 -7.31 -15.05 5.25
N LEU A 580 -7.99 -16.02 4.64
CA LEU A 580 -7.89 -16.33 3.22
C LEU A 580 -9.27 -16.36 2.56
N ASP A 581 -9.32 -15.92 1.30
CA ASP A 581 -10.52 -15.87 0.50
C ASP A 581 -10.58 -17.02 -0.51
N PHE A 582 -11.77 -17.63 -0.63
CA PHE A 582 -12.08 -18.72 -1.54
C PHE A 582 -13.30 -18.37 -2.37
N ILE A 583 -13.19 -18.52 -3.68
CA ILE A 583 -14.33 -18.31 -4.56
C ILE A 583 -15.06 -19.61 -4.77
N CYS A 584 -16.36 -19.63 -4.44
CA CYS A 584 -17.25 -20.77 -4.58
C CYS A 584 -18.34 -20.47 -5.62
N ARG A 585 -18.67 -21.47 -6.41
CA ARG A 585 -19.77 -21.42 -7.37
C ARG A 585 -20.64 -22.67 -7.18
N ARG A 586 -21.96 -22.48 -7.18
CA ARG A 586 -22.91 -23.56 -7.19
C ARG A 586 -23.32 -23.89 -8.63
N ASN A 587 -23.14 -25.14 -9.03
CA ASN A 587 -23.54 -25.64 -10.33
C ASN A 587 -24.80 -26.48 -10.15
N ASP A 588 -25.99 -25.85 -10.26
CA ASP A 588 -27.28 -26.52 -10.29
C ASP A 588 -27.77 -26.63 -11.72
N GLU A 589 -28.42 -27.75 -12.06
CA GLU A 589 -29.07 -27.95 -13.37
C GLU A 589 -30.12 -26.87 -13.69
N LEU A 590 -30.56 -26.08 -12.68
CA LEU A 590 -31.54 -25.01 -12.83
C LEU A 590 -30.95 -23.65 -13.28
N ASN A 591 -29.62 -23.48 -13.19
CA ASN A 591 -28.93 -22.26 -13.60
C ASN A 591 -28.31 -22.32 -15.01
N ASP A 592 -28.39 -23.46 -15.71
CA ASP A 592 -27.78 -23.70 -17.01
C ASP A 592 -28.48 -23.03 -18.22
N THR A 593 -29.37 -22.04 -17.99
CA THR A 593 -30.02 -21.36 -19.12
C THR A 593 -29.33 -20.11 -19.62
N LYS A 594 -28.14 -19.76 -19.10
CA LYS A 594 -27.33 -18.66 -19.63
C LYS A 594 -25.85 -19.05 -19.58
N ASP A 595 -25.33 -19.56 -20.64
CA ASP A 595 -23.95 -19.45 -21.14
C ASP A 595 -23.48 -20.70 -21.92
N TYR A 596 -24.23 -21.06 -22.97
CA TYR A 596 -23.63 -21.78 -24.08
C TYR A 596 -23.04 -20.76 -25.08
N SER A 597 -21.95 -20.10 -24.70
CA SER A 597 -21.16 -19.29 -25.64
C SER A 597 -19.69 -19.14 -25.21
N HIS A 598 -19.08 -20.17 -24.64
CA HIS A 598 -17.63 -20.29 -24.71
C HIS A 598 -17.25 -21.39 -25.70
N THR A 599 -17.35 -21.04 -26.99
CA THR A 599 -16.53 -21.68 -28.01
C THR A 599 -15.08 -21.40 -27.64
N GLU A 600 -14.35 -22.45 -27.28
CA GLU A 600 -12.89 -22.43 -27.18
C GLU A 600 -12.32 -21.90 -28.53
N ASN A 601 -11.94 -20.62 -28.53
CA ASN A 601 -11.11 -20.10 -29.58
C ASN A 601 -9.68 -20.62 -29.35
N LYS A 602 -9.30 -21.59 -30.17
CA LYS A 602 -7.96 -22.21 -30.20
C LYS A 602 -6.84 -21.27 -30.74
N ASN A 603 -7.03 -19.97 -30.79
CA ASN A 603 -6.05 -19.01 -31.30
C ASN A 603 -5.45 -18.08 -30.21
N SER A 604 -5.56 -18.42 -28.93
CA SER A 604 -5.19 -17.51 -27.82
C SER A 604 -3.69 -17.31 -27.60
N ASP A 605 -2.81 -18.11 -28.19
CA ASP A 605 -1.37 -18.03 -27.93
C ASP A 605 -0.64 -16.97 -28.76
N LEU A 606 -1.33 -16.31 -29.69
CA LEU A 606 -0.78 -15.30 -30.60
C LEU A 606 -1.29 -13.88 -30.34
N GLU A 607 -2.33 -13.73 -29.52
CA GLU A 607 -2.90 -12.44 -29.12
C GLU A 607 -2.39 -12.00 -27.75
N TYR A 608 -1.77 -10.84 -27.70
CA TYR A 608 -1.26 -10.24 -26.47
C TYR A 608 -2.26 -9.22 -25.95
N HIS A 609 -2.85 -9.51 -24.81
CA HIS A 609 -3.81 -8.64 -24.12
C HIS A 609 -3.14 -7.79 -23.04
N SER A 610 -3.77 -6.67 -22.69
CA SER A 610 -3.34 -5.92 -21.52
C SER A 610 -3.61 -6.75 -20.26
N PRO A 611 -2.61 -6.96 -19.37
CA PRO A 611 -2.80 -7.71 -18.14
C PRO A 611 -3.58 -6.91 -17.07
N MET A 612 -3.76 -5.60 -17.29
CA MET A 612 -4.40 -4.68 -16.35
C MET A 612 -4.99 -3.48 -17.07
N PRO A 613 -6.00 -2.81 -16.47
CA PRO A 613 -6.41 -1.49 -16.93
C PRO A 613 -5.26 -0.50 -16.77
N GLY A 614 -5.02 0.31 -17.79
CA GLY A 614 -3.90 1.25 -17.76
C GLY A 614 -3.80 2.12 -19.00
N LYS A 615 -2.63 2.72 -19.19
CA LYS A 615 -2.31 3.57 -20.34
C LYS A 615 -1.07 3.03 -21.04
N VAL A 616 -1.12 2.93 -22.35
CA VAL A 616 0.05 2.53 -23.17
C VAL A 616 1.06 3.69 -23.18
N ILE A 617 2.24 3.44 -22.60
CA ILE A 617 3.33 4.44 -22.56
C ILE A 617 4.18 4.36 -23.81
N LYS A 618 4.41 3.14 -24.30
CA LYS A 618 5.28 2.92 -25.43
C LYS A 618 4.89 1.67 -26.21
N VAL A 619 4.98 1.74 -27.52
CA VAL A 619 4.88 0.59 -28.43
C VAL A 619 6.24 0.40 -29.09
N ASN A 620 6.90 -0.73 -28.84
CA ASN A 620 8.26 -0.98 -29.31
C ASN A 620 8.33 -1.69 -30.67
N VAL A 621 7.21 -2.21 -31.17
CA VAL A 621 7.15 -3.01 -32.41
C VAL A 621 6.16 -2.41 -33.39
N LYS A 622 6.33 -2.74 -34.68
CA LYS A 622 5.45 -2.36 -35.79
C LYS A 622 4.99 -3.61 -36.51
N GLU A 623 3.86 -3.50 -37.24
CA GLU A 623 3.39 -4.57 -38.13
C GLU A 623 4.50 -4.99 -39.10
N GLY A 624 4.78 -6.28 -39.10
CA GLY A 624 5.81 -6.88 -39.94
C GLY A 624 7.17 -7.09 -39.26
N ASP A 625 7.41 -6.61 -38.03
CA ASP A 625 8.64 -6.85 -37.30
C ASP A 625 8.75 -8.32 -36.85
N GLU A 626 9.97 -8.87 -36.85
CA GLU A 626 10.26 -10.17 -36.25
C GLU A 626 10.62 -9.99 -34.76
N VAL A 627 10.00 -10.79 -33.90
CA VAL A 627 10.23 -10.77 -32.45
C VAL A 627 10.68 -12.13 -31.94
N LYS A 628 11.50 -12.14 -30.91
CA LYS A 628 11.94 -13.32 -30.17
C LYS A 628 11.25 -13.38 -28.80
N VAL A 629 11.28 -14.58 -28.22
CA VAL A 629 10.85 -14.74 -26.81
C VAL A 629 11.58 -13.72 -25.93
N ASP A 630 10.84 -13.12 -24.99
CA ASP A 630 11.28 -12.05 -24.07
C ASP A 630 11.48 -10.65 -24.69
N ASP A 631 11.33 -10.45 -25.99
CA ASP A 631 11.33 -9.11 -26.58
C ASP A 631 10.14 -8.29 -26.03
N VAL A 632 10.39 -7.04 -25.61
CA VAL A 632 9.36 -6.15 -25.09
C VAL A 632 8.55 -5.56 -26.23
N LEU A 633 7.31 -5.98 -26.37
CA LEU A 633 6.38 -5.56 -27.42
C LEU A 633 5.83 -4.16 -27.19
N CYS A 634 5.31 -3.90 -25.99
CA CYS A 634 4.84 -2.59 -25.55
C CYS A 634 4.93 -2.45 -24.04
N VAL A 635 4.74 -1.22 -23.55
CA VAL A 635 4.77 -0.88 -22.14
C VAL A 635 3.43 -0.26 -21.74
N VAL A 636 2.77 -0.83 -20.74
CA VAL A 636 1.52 -0.33 -20.17
C VAL A 636 1.78 0.18 -18.76
N GLU A 637 1.38 1.42 -18.46
CA GLU A 637 1.44 2.01 -17.13
C GLU A 637 0.08 1.94 -16.45
N ALA A 638 0.06 1.47 -15.22
CA ALA A 638 -1.07 1.60 -14.31
C ALA A 638 -0.57 1.94 -12.91
N MET A 639 -1.23 2.83 -12.20
CA MET A 639 -0.94 3.18 -10.79
C MET A 639 0.55 3.47 -10.54
N LYS A 640 1.21 4.21 -11.47
CA LYS A 640 2.66 4.54 -11.44
C LYS A 640 3.61 3.36 -11.66
N MET A 641 3.10 2.19 -12.00
CA MET A 641 3.92 1.02 -12.36
C MET A 641 3.93 0.83 -13.87
N GLU A 642 5.12 0.70 -14.44
CA GLU A 642 5.31 0.33 -15.85
C GLU A 642 5.40 -1.19 -15.97
N ASN A 643 4.57 -1.78 -16.82
CA ASN A 643 4.60 -3.21 -17.12
C ASN A 643 5.02 -3.44 -18.58
N ASN A 644 6.11 -4.19 -18.75
CA ASN A 644 6.62 -4.59 -20.04
C ASN A 644 5.87 -5.82 -20.54
N ILE A 645 5.12 -5.69 -21.62
CA ILE A 645 4.47 -6.80 -22.29
C ILE A 645 5.49 -7.46 -23.19
N LYS A 646 5.89 -8.68 -22.86
CA LYS A 646 6.94 -9.44 -23.54
C LYS A 646 6.36 -10.51 -24.46
N ALA A 647 7.06 -10.80 -25.55
CA ALA A 647 6.72 -11.92 -26.42
C ALA A 647 6.94 -13.26 -25.71
N MET A 648 5.91 -14.10 -25.66
CA MET A 648 5.97 -15.46 -25.11
C MET A 648 6.47 -16.47 -26.15
N THR A 649 6.33 -16.14 -27.44
CA THR A 649 6.75 -16.95 -28.59
C THR A 649 7.50 -16.09 -29.59
N SER A 650 8.44 -16.70 -30.35
CA SER A 650 9.05 -16.01 -31.48
C SER A 650 8.07 -16.04 -32.67
N GLY A 651 7.96 -14.93 -33.37
CA GLY A 651 7.04 -14.82 -34.51
C GLY A 651 7.15 -13.45 -35.19
N LYS A 652 6.25 -13.20 -36.16
CA LYS A 652 6.17 -11.92 -36.85
C LYS A 652 4.95 -11.14 -36.33
N VAL A 653 5.11 -9.83 -36.07
CA VAL A 653 3.99 -8.97 -35.67
C VAL A 653 2.97 -8.88 -36.83
N ALA A 654 1.80 -9.46 -36.62
CA ALA A 654 0.71 -9.43 -37.59
C ALA A 654 -0.03 -8.11 -37.55
N LYS A 655 -0.32 -7.63 -36.31
CA LYS A 655 -1.07 -6.38 -36.11
C LYS A 655 -0.77 -5.73 -34.78
N VAL A 656 -0.80 -4.40 -34.76
CA VAL A 656 -0.70 -3.58 -33.57
C VAL A 656 -2.00 -2.80 -33.43
N PHE A 657 -2.73 -3.05 -32.32
CA PHE A 657 -4.07 -2.50 -32.09
C PHE A 657 -4.07 -1.21 -31.27
N VAL A 658 -2.94 -0.85 -30.67
CA VAL A 658 -2.83 0.26 -29.73
C VAL A 658 -1.75 1.26 -30.13
N LYS A 659 -1.90 2.48 -29.64
CA LYS A 659 -0.93 3.58 -29.82
C LYS A 659 -0.50 4.10 -28.44
N GLU A 660 0.62 4.82 -28.41
CA GLU A 660 1.04 5.54 -27.21
C GLU A 660 -0.07 6.50 -26.75
N ASN A 661 -0.32 6.50 -25.46
CA ASN A 661 -1.37 7.21 -24.74
C ASN A 661 -2.79 6.62 -24.81
N ASP A 662 -3.01 5.50 -25.50
CA ASP A 662 -4.30 4.82 -25.47
C ASP A 662 -4.60 4.24 -24.08
N LYS A 663 -5.87 4.35 -23.64
CA LYS A 663 -6.35 3.66 -22.44
C LYS A 663 -6.75 2.24 -22.82
N VAL A 664 -6.33 1.28 -22.02
CA VAL A 664 -6.56 -0.14 -22.23
C VAL A 664 -7.12 -0.79 -20.98
N ASP A 665 -7.89 -1.86 -21.14
CA ASP A 665 -8.35 -2.73 -20.06
C ASP A 665 -7.89 -4.19 -20.27
N VAL A 666 -8.18 -5.08 -19.32
CA VAL A 666 -7.73 -6.49 -19.33
C VAL A 666 -8.19 -7.27 -20.57
N LYS A 667 -9.22 -6.82 -21.28
CA LYS A 667 -9.75 -7.45 -22.50
C LYS A 667 -9.21 -6.83 -23.79
N THR A 668 -8.45 -5.74 -23.68
CA THR A 668 -7.93 -5.03 -24.85
C THR A 668 -6.79 -5.81 -25.46
N ILE A 669 -6.93 -6.21 -26.73
CA ILE A 669 -5.86 -6.80 -27.53
C ILE A 669 -4.87 -5.68 -27.86
N LEU A 670 -3.61 -5.88 -27.54
CA LEU A 670 -2.52 -4.94 -27.78
C LEU A 670 -1.81 -5.24 -29.10
N ILE A 671 -1.37 -6.48 -29.25
CA ILE A 671 -0.57 -6.94 -30.38
C ILE A 671 -0.96 -8.38 -30.72
N GLU A 672 -0.94 -8.69 -31.99
CA GLU A 672 -1.14 -10.03 -32.56
C GLU A 672 0.11 -10.47 -33.31
N LEU A 673 0.60 -11.68 -33.02
CA LEU A 673 1.69 -12.30 -33.77
C LEU A 673 1.15 -13.30 -34.79
N ALA A 674 1.89 -13.48 -35.86
CA ALA A 674 1.75 -14.62 -36.80
C ALA A 674 2.99 -15.52 -36.64
N LEU A 675 2.80 -16.85 -36.64
CA LEU A 675 3.87 -17.84 -36.61
C LEU A 675 4.58 -17.94 -37.96
#